data_756b9450d97f3936bb0be14d1f6343bb
#
_entry.id   756b9450d97f3936bb0be14d1f6343bb
#
_cell.length_a   1.000
_cell.length_b   1.000
_cell.length_c   1.000
_cell.angle_alpha   90.00
_cell.angle_beta   90.00
_cell.angle_gamma   90.00
#
_symmetry.space_group_name_H-M   'P 1'
#
loop_
_entity.id
_entity.type
_entity.pdbx_description
1 polymer ?
#
loop_
_entity_poly.entity_id
_entity_poly.type
_entity_poly.pdbx_seq_one_letter_code
_entity_poly.pdbx_strand_id
1 'polypeptide(L)'
;MYRSKLDKLADHDCTQCELHEYAMNVCLMGRGEPQSRIMIIGEAPGENEDETGKVFSGRAGQILNRKLADAGLDPERVYVTNVVKCRPPGNRAPERSEWSACAGYLDAEVRAIQPSHVLLLGNTALQRVCRTSGITSPTKRGVQLSPRDPVFSSSFVMATIHPAYVLRNPGQDTVFSEDIRRFARATRGELQAVAVKKRYVATISGFKALVKQLRALPDKAVVSYDVENRYRPWNTDWSIQCLGVSWDGETAYVVPLYHPDSPFKKRWRELLRHMKSALERKDLILVAQNGKHDNVQLAGAGIFLEHKFDIMLAAHLLDENRPKNLGYLSQAYLGADQYKGGLDLKPERILKEPIKALCAYNAEDVGYTWQLRPKLKEELEAAPRLLRLFAKLQMPGSHVIQQVEMKGMYVHQDRLFDRLSELQGFIQKRTDLMRSYMPKSWRQEFNFNSVPQVSRWLYTSEKKGGLGLEPVLFTKTGNASTNEDAVLEYMDHPAVLMLLQYRTLQQKWMNTYLVPWSVGLDRNSRIHTTYKLYGAVTGRLSGDLQQIPRDAFIRSIIGAPEGWSFVNADYSQVELRIAAHIANERVMKRAYTLGQDLHMLQAMNMTGKAEKDIGKEERKKAKPVNFGFLYGMYPKKFQNYAAKNYQVHFSMAECELARQKYFEMFPDLTAWHNRMKRVVNERQYVVSPLGRVRHLPDVLSRDRTVQMEAERQAINSPVQGTASDIMLFAMIQLQKELDPREAAMVMTLHDGIGFEVRDDRVDYYEPLIKDVMENLPLKKTFGLDLSVPLIADVEHGQYWHGIDDAAGLGITGYS
;
A
#
# COMPACT_ATOMS: atom_id res chain seq x y z
N MET A 1 42.69 -30.48 -6.37
CA MET A 1 42.43 -31.31 -5.16
C MET A 1 40.97 -31.27 -4.69
N TYR A 2 40.32 -30.11 -4.57
CA TYR A 2 38.88 -30.02 -4.17
C TYR A 2 37.90 -30.56 -5.22
N ARG A 3 38.06 -30.21 -6.50
CA ARG A 3 37.17 -30.67 -7.60
C ARG A 3 37.19 -32.20 -7.74
N SER A 4 38.37 -32.82 -7.65
CA SER A 4 38.50 -34.29 -7.71
C SER A 4 37.90 -35.04 -6.50
N LYS A 5 37.71 -34.34 -5.36
CA LYS A 5 36.98 -34.89 -4.24
C LYS A 5 35.47 -34.79 -4.41
N LEU A 6 34.96 -33.68 -4.97
CA LEU A 6 33.54 -33.46 -5.21
C LEU A 6 33.03 -34.35 -6.36
N ASP A 7 33.81 -34.53 -7.44
CA ASP A 7 33.47 -35.43 -8.55
C ASP A 7 33.31 -36.89 -8.12
N LYS A 8 34.03 -37.31 -7.05
CA LYS A 8 33.91 -38.64 -6.43
C LYS A 8 32.69 -38.83 -5.56
N LEU A 9 31.96 -37.76 -5.26
CA LEU A 9 30.72 -37.82 -4.47
C LEU A 9 29.49 -38.10 -5.33
N ALA A 10 29.57 -37.91 -6.64
CA ALA A 10 28.50 -38.23 -7.55
C ALA A 10 28.29 -39.75 -7.63
N ASP A 11 27.08 -40.18 -7.38
CA ASP A 11 26.66 -41.59 -7.49
C ASP A 11 25.55 -41.68 -8.57
N HIS A 12 26.00 -41.89 -9.78
CA HIS A 12 25.12 -41.97 -10.95
C HIS A 12 24.25 -43.24 -10.96
N ASP A 13 24.54 -44.20 -10.11
CA ASP A 13 23.77 -45.43 -9.90
C ASP A 13 22.89 -45.41 -8.65
N CYS A 14 22.71 -44.21 -8.06
CA CYS A 14 21.97 -44.01 -6.83
C CYS A 14 20.49 -44.42 -6.97
N THR A 15 20.02 -45.30 -6.09
CA THR A 15 18.64 -45.83 -6.00
C THR A 15 17.97 -45.52 -4.66
N GLN A 16 18.47 -44.51 -3.88
CA GLN A 16 17.99 -44.24 -2.53
C GLN A 16 16.55 -43.70 -2.44
N CYS A 17 15.99 -43.19 -3.51
CA CYS A 17 14.59 -42.72 -3.60
C CYS A 17 14.08 -42.86 -5.06
N GLU A 18 12.76 -42.84 -5.24
CA GLU A 18 12.10 -43.04 -6.56
C GLU A 18 12.48 -41.98 -7.61
N LEU A 19 13.07 -40.85 -7.25
CA LEU A 19 13.43 -39.79 -8.20
C LEU A 19 14.44 -40.29 -9.25
N HIS A 20 15.25 -41.33 -8.97
CA HIS A 20 16.21 -41.85 -9.96
C HIS A 20 15.52 -42.48 -11.20
N GLU A 21 14.28 -42.97 -11.03
CA GLU A 21 13.51 -43.57 -12.13
C GLU A 21 13.03 -42.55 -13.16
N TYR A 22 12.93 -41.26 -12.73
CA TYR A 22 12.40 -40.17 -13.55
C TYR A 22 13.48 -39.21 -14.05
N ALA A 23 14.68 -39.24 -13.51
CA ALA A 23 15.78 -38.35 -13.85
C ALA A 23 16.60 -38.93 -15.03
N MET A 24 16.90 -38.09 -16.00
CA MET A 24 17.87 -38.45 -17.09
C MET A 24 19.30 -38.43 -16.55
N ASN A 25 19.61 -37.52 -15.63
CA ASN A 25 20.89 -37.40 -14.97
C ASN A 25 20.72 -37.64 -13.47
N VAL A 26 21.06 -38.83 -13.02
CA VAL A 26 20.99 -39.23 -11.59
C VAL A 26 22.13 -38.59 -10.81
N CYS A 27 21.82 -38.13 -9.60
CA CYS A 27 22.78 -37.57 -8.62
C CYS A 27 23.55 -36.37 -9.16
N LEU A 28 22.85 -35.35 -9.64
CA LEU A 28 23.44 -34.10 -10.13
C LEU A 28 24.07 -33.29 -8.98
N MET A 29 25.38 -33.30 -8.88
CA MET A 29 26.14 -32.58 -7.87
C MET A 29 26.24 -31.08 -8.21
N GLY A 30 26.68 -30.28 -7.23
CA GLY A 30 26.83 -28.85 -7.40
C GLY A 30 27.99 -28.47 -8.34
N ARG A 31 27.98 -27.21 -8.78
CA ARG A 31 29.01 -26.60 -9.63
C ARG A 31 29.52 -25.28 -9.07
N GLY A 32 30.68 -24.83 -9.55
CA GLY A 32 31.30 -23.56 -9.17
C GLY A 32 32.64 -23.76 -8.46
N GLU A 33 33.11 -22.73 -7.74
CA GLU A 33 34.41 -22.70 -7.09
C GLU A 33 34.34 -23.04 -5.57
N PRO A 34 34.72 -24.23 -5.15
CA PRO A 34 34.64 -24.62 -3.73
C PRO A 34 35.51 -23.78 -2.78
N GLN A 35 36.61 -23.21 -3.29
CA GLN A 35 37.57 -22.45 -2.48
C GLN A 35 37.00 -21.08 -2.06
N SER A 36 35.99 -20.58 -2.74
CA SER A 36 35.30 -19.34 -2.35
C SER A 36 34.61 -19.45 -0.98
N ARG A 37 34.25 -20.68 -0.56
CA ARG A 37 33.48 -20.96 0.64
C ARG A 37 32.13 -20.26 0.68
N ILE A 38 31.59 -19.86 -0.48
CA ILE A 38 30.26 -19.32 -0.67
C ILE A 38 29.41 -20.39 -1.33
N MET A 39 28.31 -20.79 -0.67
CA MET A 39 27.42 -21.84 -1.17
C MET A 39 25.99 -21.32 -1.35
N ILE A 40 25.36 -21.69 -2.48
CA ILE A 40 23.93 -21.42 -2.72
C ILE A 40 23.23 -22.77 -2.87
N ILE A 41 22.12 -22.95 -2.13
CA ILE A 41 21.39 -24.21 -2.09
C ILE A 41 19.97 -23.98 -2.59
N GLY A 42 19.62 -24.59 -3.71
CA GLY A 42 18.28 -24.62 -4.28
C GLY A 42 17.47 -25.83 -3.83
N GLU A 43 16.35 -26.05 -4.51
CA GLU A 43 15.37 -27.12 -4.20
C GLU A 43 15.76 -28.43 -4.88
N ALA A 44 15.70 -28.46 -6.21
CA ALA A 44 15.89 -29.64 -7.05
C ALA A 44 16.33 -29.21 -8.47
N PRO A 45 16.96 -30.10 -9.27
CA PRO A 45 17.15 -29.89 -10.70
C PRO A 45 15.82 -29.72 -11.42
N GLY A 46 15.75 -28.79 -12.36
CA GLY A 46 14.64 -28.66 -13.30
C GLY A 46 14.88 -29.47 -14.59
N GLU A 47 13.97 -29.35 -15.56
CA GLU A 47 14.04 -30.07 -16.84
C GLU A 47 15.34 -29.78 -17.62
N ASN A 48 15.67 -28.51 -17.79
CA ASN A 48 16.89 -28.12 -18.51
C ASN A 48 18.16 -28.58 -17.79
N GLU A 49 18.17 -28.55 -16.44
CA GLU A 49 19.27 -29.04 -15.63
C GLU A 49 19.43 -30.56 -15.78
N ASP A 50 18.32 -31.30 -15.81
CA ASP A 50 18.29 -32.73 -15.96
C ASP A 50 18.75 -33.16 -17.38
N GLU A 51 18.36 -32.42 -18.43
CA GLU A 51 18.82 -32.64 -19.81
C GLU A 51 20.30 -32.32 -19.99
N THR A 52 20.77 -31.23 -19.40
CA THR A 52 22.16 -30.73 -19.65
C THR A 52 23.19 -31.27 -18.69
N GLY A 53 22.77 -31.93 -17.64
CA GLY A 53 23.65 -32.41 -16.55
C GLY A 53 24.29 -31.28 -15.72
N LYS A 54 23.71 -30.04 -15.73
CA LYS A 54 24.30 -28.88 -15.04
C LYS A 54 23.29 -28.17 -14.20
N VAL A 55 23.50 -28.10 -12.88
CA VAL A 55 22.63 -27.37 -11.94
C VAL A 55 22.60 -25.88 -12.28
N PHE A 56 21.42 -25.25 -12.13
CA PHE A 56 21.17 -23.84 -12.43
C PHE A 56 21.57 -23.39 -13.83
N SER A 57 21.43 -24.26 -14.85
CA SER A 57 21.64 -23.92 -16.27
C SER A 57 20.38 -23.34 -16.92
N GLY A 58 19.20 -23.64 -16.39
CA GLY A 58 17.92 -23.14 -16.88
C GLY A 58 17.65 -21.67 -16.59
N ARG A 59 16.43 -21.21 -16.90
CA ARG A 59 16.01 -19.80 -16.76
C ARG A 59 16.12 -19.27 -15.33
N ALA A 60 15.79 -20.07 -14.31
CA ALA A 60 15.93 -19.72 -12.91
C ALA A 60 17.40 -19.45 -12.55
N GLY A 61 18.31 -20.31 -13.04
CA GLY A 61 19.75 -20.12 -12.88
C GLY A 61 20.28 -18.86 -13.58
N GLN A 62 19.78 -18.54 -14.78
CA GLN A 62 20.16 -17.32 -15.49
C GLN A 62 19.78 -16.05 -14.71
N ILE A 63 18.59 -16.02 -14.09
CA ILE A 63 18.20 -14.91 -13.19
C ILE A 63 19.14 -14.85 -11.99
N LEU A 64 19.40 -15.97 -11.32
CA LEU A 64 20.30 -16.03 -10.18
C LEU A 64 21.68 -15.47 -10.57
N ASN A 65 22.28 -15.98 -11.65
CA ASN A 65 23.60 -15.57 -12.10
C ASN A 65 23.67 -14.06 -12.41
N ARG A 66 22.67 -13.52 -13.10
CA ARG A 66 22.58 -12.09 -13.38
C ARG A 66 22.51 -11.27 -12.07
N LYS A 67 21.65 -11.66 -11.13
CA LYS A 67 21.50 -10.93 -9.84
C LYS A 67 22.72 -11.04 -8.95
N LEU A 68 23.45 -12.15 -9.00
CA LEU A 68 24.76 -12.29 -8.34
C LEU A 68 25.79 -11.33 -8.95
N ALA A 69 25.88 -11.28 -10.27
CA ALA A 69 26.77 -10.35 -10.99
C ALA A 69 26.41 -8.88 -10.69
N ASP A 70 25.12 -8.52 -10.73
CA ASP A 70 24.61 -7.19 -10.40
C ASP A 70 24.94 -6.79 -8.95
N ALA A 71 25.07 -7.77 -8.03
CA ALA A 71 25.45 -7.58 -6.65
C ALA A 71 26.98 -7.61 -6.40
N GLY A 72 27.78 -7.78 -7.47
CA GLY A 72 29.24 -7.85 -7.38
C GLY A 72 29.78 -9.18 -6.88
N LEU A 73 29.00 -10.27 -7.03
CA LEU A 73 29.46 -11.65 -6.84
C LEU A 73 29.61 -12.32 -8.21
N ASP A 74 30.79 -12.82 -8.49
CA ASP A 74 31.04 -13.62 -9.69
C ASP A 74 30.31 -14.97 -9.60
N PRO A 75 29.32 -15.26 -10.48
CA PRO A 75 28.55 -16.50 -10.43
C PRO A 75 29.45 -17.77 -10.60
N GLU A 76 30.56 -17.68 -11.30
CA GLU A 76 31.48 -18.82 -11.49
C GLU A 76 32.32 -19.10 -10.23
N ARG A 77 32.47 -18.11 -9.36
CA ARG A 77 33.18 -18.23 -8.08
C ARG A 77 32.30 -18.64 -6.90
N VAL A 78 31.00 -18.86 -7.13
CA VAL A 78 30.05 -19.32 -6.11
C VAL A 78 29.72 -20.78 -6.35
N TYR A 79 29.74 -21.61 -5.31
CA TYR A 79 29.29 -23.00 -5.42
C TYR A 79 27.78 -23.11 -5.32
N VAL A 80 27.12 -23.59 -6.37
CA VAL A 80 25.64 -23.75 -6.40
C VAL A 80 25.27 -25.22 -6.45
N THR A 81 24.29 -25.60 -5.63
CA THR A 81 23.79 -26.99 -5.52
C THR A 81 22.31 -27.01 -5.15
N ASN A 82 21.72 -28.21 -5.03
CA ASN A 82 20.33 -28.40 -4.64
C ASN A 82 20.21 -29.34 -3.42
N VAL A 83 19.07 -29.27 -2.72
CA VAL A 83 18.73 -30.19 -1.61
C VAL A 83 18.63 -31.63 -2.11
N VAL A 84 17.87 -31.84 -3.22
CA VAL A 84 17.83 -33.16 -3.89
C VAL A 84 18.65 -33.09 -5.18
N LYS A 85 19.20 -34.24 -5.56
CA LYS A 85 20.16 -34.35 -6.68
C LYS A 85 19.53 -34.85 -7.99
N CYS A 86 18.26 -35.28 -7.95
CA CYS A 86 17.51 -35.77 -9.11
C CYS A 86 16.29 -34.90 -9.35
N ARG A 87 15.82 -34.81 -10.60
CA ARG A 87 14.62 -34.05 -10.98
C ARG A 87 13.34 -34.73 -10.50
N PRO A 88 12.43 -34.06 -9.77
CA PRO A 88 11.11 -34.58 -9.48
C PRO A 88 10.17 -34.52 -10.71
N PRO A 89 9.25 -35.52 -10.87
CA PRO A 89 8.29 -35.53 -11.95
C PRO A 89 7.50 -34.22 -12.07
N GLY A 90 7.40 -33.66 -13.29
CA GLY A 90 6.69 -32.40 -13.54
C GLY A 90 7.28 -31.19 -12.82
N ASN A 91 8.51 -31.24 -12.33
CA ASN A 91 9.16 -30.20 -11.52
C ASN A 91 8.36 -29.84 -10.25
N ARG A 92 7.65 -30.82 -9.64
CA ARG A 92 7.01 -30.62 -8.34
C ARG A 92 8.04 -30.40 -7.24
N ALA A 93 7.62 -29.83 -6.11
CA ALA A 93 8.49 -29.78 -4.94
C ALA A 93 8.81 -31.21 -4.47
N PRO A 94 10.08 -31.49 -4.05
CA PRO A 94 10.45 -32.80 -3.52
C PRO A 94 9.76 -33.07 -2.19
N GLU A 95 9.38 -34.33 -1.98
CA GLU A 95 8.79 -34.80 -0.73
C GLU A 95 9.84 -34.91 0.39
N ARG A 96 9.35 -34.96 1.63
CA ARG A 96 10.26 -35.05 2.79
C ARG A 96 11.07 -36.35 2.79
N SER A 97 10.50 -37.46 2.34
CA SER A 97 11.17 -38.75 2.15
C SER A 97 12.33 -38.63 1.15
N GLU A 98 12.09 -37.97 0.01
CA GLU A 98 13.06 -37.81 -1.07
C GLU A 98 14.29 -36.96 -0.63
N TRP A 99 14.06 -35.77 -0.05
CA TRP A 99 15.19 -34.96 0.37
C TRP A 99 15.85 -35.50 1.66
N SER A 100 15.19 -36.32 2.46
CA SER A 100 15.82 -37.01 3.57
C SER A 100 16.72 -38.13 3.08
N ALA A 101 16.34 -38.91 2.11
CA ALA A 101 17.15 -39.93 1.47
C ALA A 101 18.40 -39.30 0.77
N CYS A 102 18.19 -38.15 0.11
CA CYS A 102 19.26 -37.44 -0.58
C CYS A 102 20.21 -36.62 0.33
N ALA A 103 19.93 -36.52 1.63
CA ALA A 103 20.62 -35.63 2.56
C ALA A 103 22.14 -35.87 2.65
N GLY A 104 22.56 -37.14 2.56
CA GLY A 104 23.98 -37.52 2.66
C GLY A 104 24.85 -36.86 1.60
N TYR A 105 24.33 -36.63 0.39
CA TYR A 105 25.10 -36.00 -0.67
C TYR A 105 25.32 -34.51 -0.42
N LEU A 106 24.28 -33.77 0.01
CA LEU A 106 24.42 -32.37 0.42
C LEU A 106 25.36 -32.21 1.60
N ASP A 107 25.28 -33.07 2.62
CA ASP A 107 26.14 -33.05 3.78
C ASP A 107 27.61 -33.32 3.39
N ALA A 108 27.86 -34.20 2.42
CA ALA A 108 29.20 -34.48 1.91
C ALA A 108 29.79 -33.26 1.18
N GLU A 109 28.98 -32.55 0.37
CA GLU A 109 29.39 -31.28 -0.27
C GLU A 109 29.74 -30.23 0.82
N VAL A 110 28.91 -30.05 1.81
CA VAL A 110 29.13 -29.07 2.91
C VAL A 110 30.41 -29.39 3.69
N ARG A 111 30.64 -30.65 4.01
CA ARG A 111 31.88 -31.08 4.70
C ARG A 111 33.13 -30.90 3.86
N ALA A 112 33.01 -31.07 2.54
CA ALA A 112 34.12 -30.88 1.62
C ALA A 112 34.48 -29.40 1.42
N ILE A 113 33.46 -28.51 1.35
CA ILE A 113 33.62 -27.09 1.08
C ILE A 113 33.82 -26.25 2.34
N GLN A 114 33.18 -26.64 3.46
CA GLN A 114 33.15 -25.89 4.72
C GLN A 114 32.73 -24.42 4.47
N PRO A 115 31.54 -24.20 3.93
CA PRO A 115 31.13 -22.85 3.49
C PRO A 115 31.06 -21.89 4.70
N SER A 116 31.65 -20.70 4.52
CA SER A 116 31.52 -19.60 5.46
C SER A 116 30.17 -18.89 5.33
N HIS A 117 29.62 -18.85 4.12
CA HIS A 117 28.36 -18.21 3.79
C HIS A 117 27.48 -19.12 2.95
N VAL A 118 26.22 -19.26 3.37
CA VAL A 118 25.22 -20.11 2.72
C VAL A 118 23.97 -19.30 2.41
N LEU A 119 23.53 -19.30 1.15
CA LEU A 119 22.26 -18.74 0.71
C LEU A 119 21.29 -19.86 0.35
N LEU A 120 20.14 -19.88 1.01
CA LEU A 120 19.07 -20.86 0.79
C LEU A 120 18.02 -20.27 -0.16
N LEU A 121 17.67 -20.99 -1.22
CA LEU A 121 16.68 -20.58 -2.21
C LEU A 121 15.38 -21.37 -2.04
N GLY A 122 14.34 -20.73 -1.52
CA GLY A 122 13.01 -21.32 -1.36
C GLY A 122 12.79 -22.09 -0.06
N ASN A 123 11.56 -22.61 0.08
CA ASN A 123 11.14 -23.28 1.32
C ASN A 123 11.83 -24.62 1.57
N THR A 124 12.10 -25.40 0.54
CA THR A 124 12.73 -26.73 0.67
C THR A 124 14.14 -26.61 1.29
N ALA A 125 14.96 -25.68 0.79
CA ALA A 125 16.28 -25.41 1.35
C ALA A 125 16.19 -24.85 2.78
N LEU A 126 15.22 -23.95 3.02
CA LEU A 126 14.97 -23.38 4.34
C LEU A 126 14.57 -24.47 5.37
N GLN A 127 13.68 -25.37 4.99
CA GLN A 127 13.25 -26.49 5.83
C GLN A 127 14.39 -27.47 6.10
N ARG A 128 15.22 -27.76 5.08
CA ARG A 128 16.37 -28.68 5.21
C ARG A 128 17.40 -28.17 6.23
N VAL A 129 17.74 -26.88 6.16
CA VAL A 129 18.83 -26.31 6.95
C VAL A 129 18.37 -25.73 8.29
N CYS A 130 17.25 -25.02 8.29
CA CYS A 130 16.77 -24.25 9.46
C CYS A 130 15.55 -24.88 10.15
N ARG A 131 14.98 -25.98 9.63
CA ARG A 131 13.77 -26.66 10.18
C ARG A 131 12.57 -25.72 10.32
N THR A 132 12.43 -24.76 9.43
CA THR A 132 11.33 -23.78 9.39
C THR A 132 10.86 -23.55 7.96
N SER A 133 9.69 -22.94 7.79
CA SER A 133 9.08 -22.61 6.49
C SER A 133 8.55 -21.18 6.49
N GLY A 134 7.98 -20.74 5.35
CA GLY A 134 7.41 -19.41 5.19
C GLY A 134 8.41 -18.40 4.66
N ILE A 135 9.14 -18.77 3.60
CA ILE A 135 10.17 -17.93 2.94
C ILE A 135 9.67 -16.58 2.45
N THR A 136 8.38 -16.41 2.21
CA THR A 136 7.78 -15.12 1.84
C THR A 136 7.68 -14.15 3.01
N SER A 137 7.80 -14.63 4.25
CA SER A 137 7.80 -13.79 5.45
C SER A 137 9.11 -12.99 5.56
N PRO A 138 9.04 -11.66 5.79
CA PRO A 138 10.22 -10.83 6.05
C PRO A 138 11.05 -11.30 7.26
N THR A 139 10.46 -12.10 8.15
CA THR A 139 11.16 -12.68 9.33
C THR A 139 11.99 -13.91 9.00
N LYS A 140 11.88 -14.44 7.80
CA LYS A 140 12.61 -15.64 7.34
C LYS A 140 13.48 -15.38 6.14
N ARG A 141 13.27 -14.27 5.45
CA ARG A 141 13.91 -13.91 4.20
C ARG A 141 14.81 -12.70 4.36
N GLY A 142 15.96 -12.73 3.69
CA GLY A 142 16.91 -11.63 3.72
C GLY A 142 17.54 -11.36 5.09
N VAL A 143 17.47 -12.27 6.04
CA VAL A 143 18.00 -12.15 7.40
C VAL A 143 18.98 -13.27 7.70
N GLN A 144 19.90 -13.04 8.63
CA GLN A 144 20.71 -14.12 9.18
C GLN A 144 19.81 -15.10 9.94
N LEU A 145 19.96 -16.37 9.65
CA LEU A 145 19.21 -17.47 10.27
C LEU A 145 20.14 -18.37 11.07
N SER A 146 19.63 -18.89 12.17
CA SER A 146 20.34 -19.94 12.92
C SER A 146 20.06 -21.29 12.30
N PRO A 147 21.07 -21.99 11.72
CA PRO A 147 20.87 -23.31 11.18
C PRO A 147 20.55 -24.31 12.34
N ARG A 148 19.61 -25.20 12.07
CA ARG A 148 19.27 -26.31 12.98
C ARG A 148 19.95 -27.61 12.60
N ASP A 149 20.52 -27.65 11.42
CA ASP A 149 21.33 -28.75 10.99
C ASP A 149 22.80 -28.54 11.38
N PRO A 150 23.40 -29.47 12.16
CA PRO A 150 24.74 -29.29 12.71
C PRO A 150 25.84 -29.10 11.65
N VAL A 151 25.66 -29.63 10.45
CA VAL A 151 26.67 -29.52 9.38
C VAL A 151 26.88 -28.07 8.92
N PHE A 152 25.90 -27.19 9.16
CA PHE A 152 25.96 -25.76 8.83
C PHE A 152 26.30 -24.86 10.04
N SER A 153 26.60 -25.41 11.19
CA SER A 153 26.75 -24.69 12.48
C SER A 153 27.78 -23.55 12.44
N SER A 154 28.82 -23.65 11.61
CA SER A 154 29.85 -22.62 11.46
C SER A 154 29.60 -21.64 10.28
N SER A 155 28.48 -21.76 9.60
CA SER A 155 28.15 -20.93 8.44
C SER A 155 27.26 -19.76 8.80
N PHE A 156 27.50 -18.59 8.18
CA PHE A 156 26.48 -17.55 8.07
C PHE A 156 25.40 -18.04 7.10
N VAL A 157 24.18 -18.17 7.57
CA VAL A 157 23.06 -18.69 6.76
C VAL A 157 22.05 -17.60 6.53
N MET A 158 21.66 -17.40 5.27
CA MET A 158 20.58 -16.50 4.88
C MET A 158 19.66 -17.21 3.88
N ALA A 159 18.39 -16.81 3.80
CA ALA A 159 17.45 -17.38 2.85
C ALA A 159 16.75 -16.30 2.04
N THR A 160 16.39 -16.66 0.79
CA THR A 160 15.53 -15.82 -0.08
C THR A 160 14.57 -16.70 -0.89
N ILE A 161 13.63 -16.05 -1.57
CA ILE A 161 12.71 -16.75 -2.48
C ILE A 161 13.47 -17.44 -3.61
N HIS A 162 12.89 -18.53 -4.12
CA HIS A 162 13.52 -19.24 -5.23
C HIS A 162 13.42 -18.42 -6.54
N PRO A 163 14.46 -18.34 -7.41
CA PRO A 163 14.38 -17.55 -8.65
C PRO A 163 13.27 -18.03 -9.60
N ALA A 164 12.87 -19.29 -9.57
CA ALA A 164 11.70 -19.78 -10.31
C ALA A 164 10.38 -19.15 -9.82
N TYR A 165 10.30 -18.72 -8.55
CA TYR A 165 9.15 -17.97 -8.05
C TYR A 165 9.11 -16.55 -8.62
N VAL A 166 10.28 -15.91 -8.78
CA VAL A 166 10.40 -14.59 -9.41
C VAL A 166 9.96 -14.65 -10.88
N LEU A 167 10.31 -15.72 -11.61
CA LEU A 167 9.84 -15.93 -12.99
C LEU A 167 8.31 -15.97 -13.12
N ARG A 168 7.62 -16.51 -12.11
CA ARG A 168 6.16 -16.58 -12.06
C ARG A 168 5.52 -15.33 -11.47
N ASN A 169 6.27 -14.58 -10.65
CA ASN A 169 5.82 -13.40 -9.93
C ASN A 169 6.86 -12.27 -10.05
N PRO A 170 6.94 -11.58 -11.20
CA PRO A 170 7.97 -10.56 -11.47
C PRO A 170 7.99 -9.39 -10.47
N GLY A 171 6.87 -9.07 -9.84
CA GLY A 171 6.81 -8.08 -8.76
C GLY A 171 7.68 -8.41 -7.54
N GLN A 172 8.20 -9.65 -7.45
CA GLN A 172 9.14 -10.06 -6.41
C GLN A 172 10.62 -9.84 -6.80
N ASP A 173 10.90 -9.33 -8.01
CA ASP A 173 12.27 -9.14 -8.49
C ASP A 173 13.07 -8.17 -7.63
N THR A 174 12.46 -7.05 -7.22
CA THR A 174 13.11 -6.07 -6.33
C THR A 174 13.52 -6.71 -5.00
N VAL A 175 12.62 -7.47 -4.43
CA VAL A 175 12.80 -8.16 -3.15
C VAL A 175 13.92 -9.21 -3.25
N PHE A 176 13.91 -10.01 -4.31
CA PHE A 176 14.97 -11.00 -4.59
C PHE A 176 16.33 -10.33 -4.80
N SER A 177 16.38 -9.25 -5.58
CA SER A 177 17.58 -8.48 -5.85
C SER A 177 18.20 -7.89 -4.57
N GLU A 178 17.38 -7.36 -3.66
CA GLU A 178 17.84 -6.82 -2.39
C GLU A 178 18.42 -7.91 -1.47
N ASP A 179 17.76 -9.07 -1.41
CA ASP A 179 18.29 -10.20 -0.62
C ASP A 179 19.64 -10.67 -1.17
N ILE A 180 19.80 -10.75 -2.50
CA ILE A 180 21.08 -11.12 -3.14
C ILE A 180 22.17 -10.08 -2.85
N ARG A 181 21.88 -8.78 -2.99
CA ARG A 181 22.82 -7.69 -2.64
C ARG A 181 23.22 -7.76 -1.18
N ARG A 182 22.28 -8.05 -0.30
CA ARG A 182 22.55 -8.20 1.11
C ARG A 182 23.45 -9.40 1.39
N PHE A 183 23.16 -10.53 0.79
CA PHE A 183 24.04 -11.71 0.89
C PHE A 183 25.44 -11.39 0.36
N ALA A 184 25.57 -10.72 -0.76
CA ALA A 184 26.84 -10.28 -1.33
C ALA A 184 27.61 -9.34 -0.37
N ARG A 185 26.94 -8.42 0.30
CA ARG A 185 27.53 -7.55 1.32
C ARG A 185 27.96 -8.35 2.55
N ALA A 186 27.18 -9.36 2.97
CA ALA A 186 27.59 -10.26 4.05
C ALA A 186 28.90 -10.98 3.72
N THR A 187 29.04 -11.52 2.50
CA THR A 187 30.28 -12.23 2.09
C THR A 187 31.53 -11.33 2.08
N ARG A 188 31.36 -10.00 1.95
CA ARG A 188 32.43 -9.00 2.03
C ARG A 188 32.64 -8.42 3.44
N GLY A 189 31.86 -8.88 4.44
CA GLY A 189 31.93 -8.35 5.79
C GLY A 189 31.36 -6.92 5.93
N GLU A 190 30.58 -6.46 4.96
CA GLU A 190 30.04 -5.09 4.94
C GLU A 190 28.71 -4.92 5.72
N LEU A 191 28.11 -6.01 6.16
CA LEU A 191 26.90 -5.98 6.97
C LEU A 191 27.27 -5.77 8.45
N GLN A 192 27.53 -4.55 8.80
CA GLN A 192 27.71 -4.14 10.19
C GLN A 192 26.74 -3.00 10.47
N ALA A 193 25.56 -3.33 11.02
CA ALA A 193 24.74 -2.32 11.67
C ALA A 193 25.53 -1.74 12.84
N VAL A 194 25.55 -0.42 12.94
CA VAL A 194 26.09 0.20 14.15
C VAL A 194 25.10 -0.09 15.27
N ALA A 195 25.56 -0.86 16.26
CA ALA A 195 24.73 -1.25 17.41
C ALA A 195 24.31 -0.01 18.20
N VAL A 196 23.02 0.11 18.47
CA VAL A 196 22.46 1.25 19.20
C VAL A 196 22.66 1.07 20.71
N LYS A 197 23.41 1.97 21.32
CA LYS A 197 23.57 2.08 22.79
C LYS A 197 22.29 2.64 23.41
N LYS A 198 21.59 1.84 24.18
CA LYS A 198 20.29 2.18 24.76
C LYS A 198 20.48 2.90 26.11
N ARG A 199 20.03 4.14 26.22
CA ARG A 199 20.08 4.96 27.43
C ARG A 199 18.68 5.16 27.97
N TYR A 200 18.34 4.41 29.01
CA TYR A 200 17.07 4.51 29.73
C TYR A 200 17.11 5.66 30.71
N VAL A 201 16.31 6.71 30.49
CA VAL A 201 16.26 7.95 31.27
C VAL A 201 15.16 7.85 32.33
N ALA A 202 15.49 7.25 33.47
CA ALA A 202 14.53 6.91 34.53
C ALA A 202 14.59 7.85 35.76
N THR A 203 15.41 8.91 35.74
CA THR A 203 15.54 9.88 36.82
C THR A 203 15.31 11.32 36.35
N ILE A 204 14.84 12.18 37.25
CA ILE A 204 14.64 13.62 36.93
C ILE A 204 15.97 14.30 36.58
N SER A 205 17.07 13.96 37.26
CA SER A 205 18.39 14.50 36.93
C SER A 205 18.85 14.09 35.53
N GLY A 206 18.66 12.80 35.16
CA GLY A 206 18.93 12.30 33.82
C GLY A 206 18.06 12.97 32.75
N PHE A 207 16.78 13.18 33.05
CA PHE A 207 15.86 13.88 32.18
C PHE A 207 16.30 15.34 31.95
N LYS A 208 16.64 16.08 33.01
CA LYS A 208 17.17 17.46 32.89
C LYS A 208 18.46 17.50 32.09
N ALA A 209 19.37 16.53 32.28
CA ALA A 209 20.59 16.42 31.51
C ALA A 209 20.30 16.17 30.01
N LEU A 210 19.35 15.29 29.66
CA LEU A 210 18.93 15.06 28.30
C LEU A 210 18.36 16.34 27.65
N VAL A 211 17.44 17.05 28.31
CA VAL A 211 16.89 18.30 27.79
C VAL A 211 17.99 19.37 27.59
N LYS A 212 18.96 19.45 28.52
CA LYS A 212 20.12 20.35 28.37
C LYS A 212 20.96 20.00 27.15
N GLN A 213 21.26 18.71 26.91
CA GLN A 213 22.00 18.23 25.75
C GLN A 213 21.28 18.54 24.44
N LEU A 214 19.97 18.27 24.35
CA LEU A 214 19.18 18.58 23.16
C LEU A 214 19.16 20.09 22.84
N ARG A 215 19.05 20.94 23.86
CA ARG A 215 19.11 22.41 23.68
C ARG A 215 20.49 22.90 23.24
N ALA A 216 21.56 22.19 23.62
CA ALA A 216 22.93 22.53 23.29
C ALA A 216 23.39 22.01 21.91
N LEU A 217 22.56 21.24 21.21
CA LEU A 217 22.88 20.78 19.86
C LEU A 217 23.10 21.95 18.91
N PRO A 218 24.09 21.85 18.01
CA PRO A 218 24.35 22.91 17.01
C PRO A 218 23.19 23.04 16.01
N ASP A 219 23.13 24.18 15.35
CA ASP A 219 22.19 24.40 14.24
C ASP A 219 22.33 23.34 13.17
N LYS A 220 21.21 22.92 12.59
CA LYS A 220 21.12 21.85 11.61
C LYS A 220 21.54 20.47 12.12
N ALA A 221 21.65 20.27 13.44
CA ALA A 221 21.84 18.94 14.00
C ALA A 221 20.68 18.03 13.58
N VAL A 222 21.02 16.79 13.20
CA VAL A 222 20.05 15.78 12.83
C VAL A 222 19.59 15.07 14.08
N VAL A 223 18.29 15.07 14.36
CA VAL A 223 17.69 14.40 15.51
C VAL A 223 16.57 13.48 15.04
N SER A 224 16.73 12.20 15.24
CA SER A 224 15.63 11.24 15.08
C SER A 224 14.81 11.14 16.35
N TYR A 225 13.51 10.91 16.20
CA TYR A 225 12.58 10.72 17.31
C TYR A 225 11.50 9.70 16.93
N ASP A 226 10.93 9.07 17.95
CA ASP A 226 9.83 8.11 17.83
C ASP A 226 9.08 8.00 19.14
N VAL A 227 7.76 7.70 19.11
CA VAL A 227 6.94 7.49 20.29
C VAL A 227 6.18 6.19 20.24
N GLU A 228 6.14 5.47 21.36
CA GLU A 228 5.21 4.38 21.56
C GLU A 228 3.96 4.90 22.27
N ASN A 229 2.79 4.58 21.72
CA ASN A 229 1.54 5.15 22.21
C ASN A 229 0.40 4.14 22.31
N ARG A 230 -0.58 4.48 23.13
CA ARG A 230 -1.87 3.82 23.24
C ARG A 230 -2.94 4.75 22.71
N TYR A 231 -3.70 4.31 21.70
CA TYR A 231 -4.74 5.06 21.00
C TYR A 231 -4.27 6.39 20.37
N ARG A 232 -5.21 7.24 20.00
CA ARG A 232 -5.00 8.57 19.41
C ARG A 232 -5.38 9.67 20.41
N PRO A 233 -4.91 10.94 20.25
CA PRO A 233 -5.15 12.02 21.20
C PRO A 233 -6.62 12.35 21.46
N TRP A 234 -7.51 12.03 20.56
CA TRP A 234 -8.95 12.22 20.70
C TRP A 234 -9.66 11.07 21.44
N ASN A 235 -8.97 10.00 21.75
CA ASN A 235 -9.49 8.90 22.56
C ASN A 235 -9.24 9.18 24.05
N THR A 236 -10.22 8.89 24.92
CA THR A 236 -10.13 9.12 26.37
C THR A 236 -8.98 8.36 27.03
N ASP A 237 -8.67 7.17 26.53
CA ASP A 237 -7.61 6.28 27.01
C ASP A 237 -6.25 6.54 26.37
N TRP A 238 -6.09 7.65 25.65
CA TRP A 238 -4.85 8.01 25.00
C TRP A 238 -3.71 8.27 25.98
N SER A 239 -2.53 7.76 25.62
CA SER A 239 -1.29 8.01 26.36
C SER A 239 -0.05 7.69 25.52
N ILE A 240 1.07 8.36 25.83
CA ILE A 240 2.38 8.08 25.27
C ILE A 240 3.18 7.26 26.28
N GLN A 241 3.66 6.08 25.87
CA GLN A 241 4.34 5.12 26.74
C GLN A 241 5.81 5.49 26.94
N CYS A 242 6.50 5.84 25.86
CA CYS A 242 7.86 6.36 25.88
C CYS A 242 8.11 7.27 24.69
N LEU A 243 9.17 8.08 24.81
CA LEU A 243 9.70 8.93 23.75
C LEU A 243 11.20 8.68 23.64
N GLY A 244 11.63 8.27 22.45
CA GLY A 244 13.04 8.09 22.09
C GLY A 244 13.58 9.22 21.24
N VAL A 245 14.85 9.54 21.42
CA VAL A 245 15.60 10.48 20.59
C VAL A 245 17.04 10.02 20.38
N SER A 246 17.59 10.29 19.20
CA SER A 246 19.02 10.10 18.89
C SER A 246 19.52 11.21 17.98
N TRP A 247 20.77 11.63 18.14
CA TRP A 247 21.41 12.66 17.30
C TRP A 247 22.78 12.24 16.72
N ASP A 248 23.21 11.04 17.02
CA ASP A 248 24.43 10.42 16.47
C ASP A 248 24.17 9.05 15.81
N GLY A 249 22.97 8.47 16.01
CA GLY A 249 22.59 7.17 15.49
C GLY A 249 23.22 6.00 16.23
N GLU A 250 24.14 6.24 17.16
CA GLU A 250 24.83 5.24 17.98
C GLU A 250 24.24 5.16 19.39
N THR A 251 23.81 6.31 19.93
CA THR A 251 23.22 6.41 21.27
C THR A 251 21.79 6.90 21.18
N ALA A 252 20.85 6.10 21.68
CA ALA A 252 19.45 6.44 21.80
C ALA A 252 19.07 6.67 23.26
N TYR A 253 18.45 7.82 23.52
CA TYR A 253 17.93 8.18 24.84
C TYR A 253 16.43 7.97 24.85
N VAL A 254 15.91 7.13 25.76
CA VAL A 254 14.47 6.87 25.84
C VAL A 254 13.94 7.23 27.21
N VAL A 255 12.94 8.09 27.21
CA VAL A 255 12.23 8.54 28.41
C VAL A 255 10.96 7.71 28.55
N PRO A 256 10.84 6.86 29.58
CA PRO A 256 9.60 6.16 29.89
C PRO A 256 8.57 7.17 30.41
N LEU A 257 7.37 7.17 29.84
CA LEU A 257 6.33 8.15 30.16
C LEU A 257 5.14 7.50 30.87
N TYR A 258 3.99 7.33 30.21
CA TYR A 258 2.82 6.73 30.81
C TYR A 258 2.84 5.20 30.69
N HIS A 259 3.31 4.53 31.71
CA HIS A 259 3.28 3.07 31.80
C HIS A 259 3.15 2.63 33.26
N PRO A 260 2.52 1.49 33.60
CA PRO A 260 2.44 1.01 34.99
C PRO A 260 3.79 1.02 35.72
N ASP A 261 4.86 0.57 35.06
CA ASP A 261 6.21 0.45 35.60
C ASP A 261 7.09 1.69 35.36
N SER A 262 6.55 2.77 34.82
CA SER A 262 7.30 4.00 34.59
C SER A 262 7.44 4.82 35.87
N PRO A 263 8.67 5.30 36.20
CA PRO A 263 8.86 6.23 37.30
C PRO A 263 8.17 7.58 37.07
N PHE A 264 7.77 7.86 35.82
CA PHE A 264 7.20 9.15 35.43
C PHE A 264 5.71 9.07 35.11
N LYS A 265 5.03 7.96 35.36
CA LYS A 265 3.62 7.72 35.04
C LYS A 265 2.71 8.89 35.42
N LYS A 266 2.87 9.44 36.61
CA LYS A 266 2.02 10.56 37.10
C LYS A 266 2.41 11.94 36.54
N ARG A 267 3.62 12.08 35.98
CA ARG A 267 4.22 13.35 35.52
C ARG A 267 4.50 13.40 34.02
N TRP A 268 4.07 12.41 33.26
CA TRP A 268 4.46 12.25 31.86
C TRP A 268 4.14 13.47 30.99
N ARG A 269 2.98 14.09 31.19
CA ARG A 269 2.59 15.32 30.46
C ARG A 269 3.45 16.52 30.83
N GLU A 270 3.85 16.63 32.09
CA GLU A 270 4.77 17.66 32.58
C GLU A 270 6.16 17.51 31.92
N LEU A 271 6.70 16.29 31.89
CA LEU A 271 7.98 16.01 31.24
C LEU A 271 7.95 16.33 29.74
N LEU A 272 6.88 15.95 29.03
CA LEU A 272 6.73 16.32 27.63
C LEU A 272 6.71 17.84 27.45
N ARG A 273 6.00 18.59 28.29
CA ARG A 273 6.02 20.08 28.23
C ARG A 273 7.43 20.65 28.40
N HIS A 274 8.26 20.05 29.25
CA HIS A 274 9.66 20.47 29.39
C HIS A 274 10.54 20.11 28.16
N MET A 275 10.21 19.07 27.40
CA MET A 275 10.89 18.76 26.15
C MET A 275 10.50 19.66 24.99
N LYS A 276 9.34 20.31 25.06
CA LYS A 276 8.79 21.15 23.99
C LYS A 276 9.83 22.10 23.42
N SER A 277 10.46 22.94 24.22
CA SER A 277 11.43 23.95 23.79
C SER A 277 12.72 23.37 23.22
N ALA A 278 13.02 22.10 23.47
CA ALA A 278 14.18 21.43 22.91
C ALA A 278 13.87 20.76 21.54
N LEU A 279 12.64 20.27 21.37
CA LEU A 279 12.23 19.56 20.18
C LEU A 279 11.58 20.46 19.11
N GLU A 280 10.90 21.55 19.50
CA GLU A 280 10.28 22.52 18.57
C GLU A 280 11.27 23.51 17.96
N ARG A 281 12.58 23.33 18.16
CA ARG A 281 13.61 24.11 17.52
C ARG A 281 13.55 23.97 15.99
N LYS A 282 13.31 25.08 15.29
CA LYS A 282 13.17 25.11 13.83
C LYS A 282 14.48 24.89 13.06
N ASP A 283 15.60 25.12 13.73
CA ASP A 283 16.96 24.92 13.20
C ASP A 283 17.39 23.45 13.19
N LEU A 284 16.71 22.55 13.93
CA LEU A 284 16.99 21.14 13.91
C LEU A 284 16.46 20.46 12.63
N ILE A 285 17.17 19.42 12.20
CA ILE A 285 16.72 18.52 11.14
C ILE A 285 16.08 17.29 11.81
N LEU A 286 14.79 17.38 12.11
CA LEU A 286 14.04 16.28 12.69
C LEU A 286 13.80 15.17 11.66
N VAL A 287 14.05 13.93 12.05
CA VAL A 287 13.91 12.72 11.23
C VAL A 287 13.01 11.72 11.92
N ALA A 288 12.10 11.12 11.17
CA ALA A 288 11.18 10.12 11.73
C ALA A 288 10.87 9.00 10.72
N GLN A 289 10.32 7.93 11.21
CA GLN A 289 9.75 6.83 10.42
C GLN A 289 8.22 6.90 10.50
N ASN A 290 7.52 7.36 9.46
CA ASN A 290 6.08 7.66 9.49
C ASN A 290 5.75 8.75 10.54
N GLY A 291 6.57 9.79 10.57
CA GLY A 291 6.59 10.82 11.61
C GLY A 291 5.29 11.63 11.74
N LYS A 292 4.40 11.60 10.73
CA LYS A 292 3.05 12.14 10.86
C LYS A 292 2.30 11.48 12.02
N HIS A 293 2.46 10.16 12.23
CA HIS A 293 1.86 9.44 13.35
C HIS A 293 2.35 10.00 14.68
N ASP A 294 3.66 10.11 14.86
CA ASP A 294 4.30 10.56 16.10
C ASP A 294 3.97 12.03 16.39
N ASN A 295 3.95 12.85 15.34
CA ASN A 295 3.58 14.26 15.44
C ASN A 295 2.15 14.45 15.93
N VAL A 296 1.19 13.64 15.47
CA VAL A 296 -0.19 13.65 15.97
C VAL A 296 -0.23 13.31 17.46
N GLN A 297 0.55 12.32 17.91
CA GLN A 297 0.63 11.96 19.32
C GLN A 297 1.23 13.09 20.17
N LEU A 298 2.34 13.66 19.73
CA LEU A 298 3.03 14.74 20.42
C LEU A 298 2.20 16.03 20.44
N ALA A 299 1.47 16.32 19.37
CA ALA A 299 0.55 17.47 19.31
C ALA A 299 -0.59 17.35 20.34
N GLY A 300 -1.11 16.14 20.60
CA GLY A 300 -2.04 15.91 21.71
C GLY A 300 -1.46 16.24 23.09
N ALA A 301 -0.13 16.23 23.25
CA ALA A 301 0.58 16.69 24.44
C ALA A 301 1.04 18.16 24.37
N GLY A 302 0.69 18.89 23.30
CA GLY A 302 1.04 20.29 23.08
C GLY A 302 2.43 20.53 22.48
N ILE A 303 3.04 19.50 21.86
CA ILE A 303 4.32 19.61 21.15
C ILE A 303 4.05 19.50 19.65
N PHE A 304 4.38 20.55 18.89
CA PHE A 304 4.13 20.64 17.45
C PHE A 304 5.43 20.53 16.67
N LEU A 305 5.69 19.36 16.10
CA LEU A 305 6.92 19.10 15.37
C LEU A 305 6.70 19.18 13.85
N GLU A 306 7.73 19.67 13.17
CA GLU A 306 7.87 19.61 11.72
C GLU A 306 9.12 18.79 11.37
N HIS A 307 8.97 17.48 11.16
CA HIS A 307 10.08 16.68 10.70
C HIS A 307 10.44 17.03 9.24
N LYS A 308 11.76 17.09 8.97
CA LYS A 308 12.29 17.49 7.67
C LYS A 308 12.62 16.28 6.77
N PHE A 309 12.63 15.08 7.34
CA PHE A 309 12.86 13.85 6.60
C PHE A 309 12.07 12.70 7.20
N ASP A 310 11.29 12.02 6.36
CA ASP A 310 10.56 10.80 6.73
C ASP A 310 11.11 9.61 5.96
N ILE A 311 11.61 8.60 6.69
CA ILE A 311 12.23 7.40 6.14
C ILE A 311 11.23 6.61 5.28
N MET A 312 9.99 6.48 5.74
CA MET A 312 8.95 5.73 5.04
C MET A 312 8.55 6.40 3.74
N LEU A 313 8.37 7.73 3.75
CA LEU A 313 8.01 8.49 2.55
C LEU A 313 9.16 8.53 1.54
N ALA A 314 10.41 8.66 1.99
CA ALA A 314 11.59 8.56 1.14
C ALA A 314 11.67 7.19 0.45
N ALA A 315 11.56 6.11 1.22
CA ALA A 315 11.59 4.75 0.69
C ALA A 315 10.44 4.46 -0.29
N HIS A 316 9.23 4.96 0.01
CA HIS A 316 8.07 4.81 -0.88
C HIS A 316 8.25 5.55 -2.21
N LEU A 317 8.84 6.73 -2.18
CA LEU A 317 9.04 7.53 -3.39
C LEU A 317 10.13 6.94 -4.28
N LEU A 318 11.15 6.32 -3.68
CA LEU A 318 12.24 5.64 -4.39
C LEU A 318 11.77 4.33 -5.04
N ASP A 319 10.95 3.55 -4.34
CA ASP A 319 10.36 2.31 -4.87
C ASP A 319 9.05 1.98 -4.11
N GLU A 320 7.94 2.21 -4.76
CA GLU A 320 6.60 1.99 -4.20
C GLU A 320 6.25 0.50 -4.02
N ASN A 321 6.97 -0.40 -4.69
CA ASN A 321 6.79 -1.86 -4.54
C ASN A 321 7.56 -2.44 -3.35
N ARG A 322 8.55 -1.70 -2.80
CA ARG A 322 9.39 -2.12 -1.69
C ARG A 322 8.61 -2.08 -0.37
N PRO A 323 8.82 -3.03 0.57
CA PRO A 323 8.36 -2.87 1.95
C PRO A 323 8.96 -1.63 2.59
N LYS A 324 8.15 -0.88 3.35
CA LYS A 324 8.50 0.44 3.89
C LYS A 324 8.64 0.45 5.41
N ASN A 325 8.42 -0.71 6.07
CA ASN A 325 8.56 -0.79 7.51
C ASN A 325 10.05 -0.69 7.92
N LEU A 326 10.29 -0.09 9.07
CA LEU A 326 11.64 0.20 9.56
C LEU A 326 12.49 -1.08 9.71
N GLY A 327 11.88 -2.18 10.15
CA GLY A 327 12.60 -3.46 10.28
C GLY A 327 13.15 -3.95 8.94
N TYR A 328 12.38 -3.88 7.84
CA TYR A 328 12.88 -4.22 6.52
C TYR A 328 13.98 -3.25 6.05
N LEU A 329 13.75 -1.94 6.19
CA LEU A 329 14.70 -0.92 5.73
C LEU A 329 16.04 -1.00 6.50
N SER A 330 16.01 -1.16 7.82
CA SER A 330 17.23 -1.33 8.62
C SER A 330 18.00 -2.59 8.24
N GLN A 331 17.30 -3.67 7.92
CA GLN A 331 17.93 -4.86 7.38
C GLN A 331 18.53 -4.66 6.00
N ALA A 332 17.75 -4.07 5.06
CA ALA A 332 18.17 -3.91 3.67
C ALA A 332 19.35 -2.94 3.51
N TYR A 333 19.33 -1.83 4.22
CA TYR A 333 20.32 -0.76 4.08
C TYR A 333 21.49 -0.85 5.07
N LEU A 334 21.23 -1.30 6.31
CA LEU A 334 22.21 -1.29 7.40
C LEU A 334 22.72 -2.68 7.75
N GLY A 335 22.01 -3.73 7.34
CA GLY A 335 22.32 -5.09 7.77
C GLY A 335 21.95 -5.39 9.23
N ALA A 336 21.06 -4.57 9.82
CA ALA A 336 20.62 -4.78 11.19
C ALA A 336 19.94 -6.14 11.36
N ASP A 337 20.16 -6.77 12.51
CA ASP A 337 19.42 -7.97 12.89
C ASP A 337 17.93 -7.67 13.11
N GLN A 338 17.12 -8.71 13.05
CA GLN A 338 15.71 -8.56 13.37
C GLN A 338 15.54 -8.25 14.86
N TYR A 339 15.14 -7.01 15.14
CA TYR A 339 14.81 -6.57 16.51
C TYR A 339 13.29 -6.45 16.71
N LYS A 340 12.53 -6.42 15.62
CA LYS A 340 11.06 -6.32 15.64
C LYS A 340 10.46 -7.71 15.81
N GLY A 341 10.14 -8.06 17.05
CA GLY A 341 9.48 -9.32 17.39
C GLY A 341 9.37 -9.51 18.91
N GLY A 342 8.31 -10.15 19.34
CA GLY A 342 8.10 -10.50 20.74
C GLY A 342 7.32 -9.48 21.58
N LEU A 343 7.05 -8.25 21.09
CA LEU A 343 6.20 -7.29 21.75
C LEU A 343 4.82 -7.21 21.08
N ASP A 344 3.74 -7.14 21.87
CA ASP A 344 2.39 -6.90 21.40
C ASP A 344 2.03 -5.43 21.59
N LEU A 345 2.30 -4.63 20.56
CA LEU A 345 2.12 -3.17 20.56
C LEU A 345 0.66 -2.73 20.31
N LYS A 346 -0.29 -3.65 20.30
CA LYS A 346 -1.72 -3.29 20.18
C LYS A 346 -2.16 -2.41 21.36
N PRO A 347 -3.02 -1.41 21.13
CA PRO A 347 -3.45 -0.48 22.16
C PRO A 347 -3.96 -1.14 23.44
N GLU A 348 -4.63 -2.30 23.33
CA GLU A 348 -5.20 -3.05 24.44
C GLU A 348 -4.15 -3.82 25.26
N ARG A 349 -2.95 -4.04 24.69
CA ARG A 349 -1.92 -4.92 25.24
C ARG A 349 -0.61 -4.23 25.54
N ILE A 350 -0.30 -3.10 24.94
CA ILE A 350 0.98 -2.40 25.09
C ILE A 350 1.36 -2.10 26.55
N LEU A 351 0.36 -1.87 27.42
CA LEU A 351 0.61 -1.66 28.86
C LEU A 351 0.98 -2.93 29.63
N LYS A 352 0.87 -4.11 29.01
CA LYS A 352 1.28 -5.40 29.60
C LYS A 352 2.72 -5.76 29.23
N GLU A 353 3.29 -5.08 28.26
CA GLU A 353 4.67 -5.29 27.84
C GLU A 353 5.64 -4.68 28.87
N PRO A 354 6.77 -5.29 29.19
CA PRO A 354 7.74 -4.68 30.12
C PRO A 354 8.27 -3.35 29.58
N ILE A 355 8.19 -2.29 30.38
CA ILE A 355 8.59 -0.92 29.95
C ILE A 355 10.05 -0.88 29.45
N LYS A 356 10.97 -1.66 30.05
CA LYS A 356 12.36 -1.73 29.61
C LYS A 356 12.49 -2.34 28.20
N ALA A 357 11.67 -3.35 27.89
CA ALA A 357 11.65 -3.96 26.55
C ALA A 357 11.07 -2.99 25.51
N LEU A 358 9.99 -2.28 25.87
CA LEU A 358 9.38 -1.24 25.04
C LEU A 358 10.37 -0.09 24.77
N CYS A 359 11.08 0.39 25.80
CA CYS A 359 12.12 1.40 25.63
C CYS A 359 13.32 0.91 24.82
N ALA A 360 13.69 -0.36 24.95
CA ALA A 360 14.78 -0.95 24.17
C ALA A 360 14.40 -1.05 22.67
N TYR A 361 13.15 -1.38 22.39
CA TYR A 361 12.60 -1.41 21.04
C TYR A 361 12.58 0.02 20.42
N ASN A 362 12.02 1.00 21.12
CA ASN A 362 11.98 2.39 20.69
C ASN A 362 13.40 2.99 20.49
N ALA A 363 14.40 2.59 21.31
CA ALA A 363 15.78 3.00 21.14
C ALA A 363 16.37 2.53 19.80
N GLU A 364 16.06 1.31 19.38
CA GLU A 364 16.50 0.78 18.08
C GLU A 364 15.79 1.52 16.95
N ASP A 365 14.50 1.83 17.09
CA ASP A 365 13.74 2.56 16.10
C ASP A 365 14.35 3.95 15.84
N VAL A 366 14.68 4.73 16.86
CA VAL A 366 15.30 6.06 16.67
C VAL A 366 16.74 5.96 16.17
N GLY A 367 17.53 5.00 16.65
CA GLY A 367 18.90 4.80 16.19
C GLY A 367 18.95 4.45 14.70
N TYR A 368 18.18 3.45 14.27
CA TYR A 368 18.14 3.04 12.86
C TYR A 368 17.47 4.08 11.96
N THR A 369 16.49 4.82 12.45
CA THR A 369 15.90 5.96 11.73
C THR A 369 16.97 7.01 11.39
N TRP A 370 17.85 7.34 12.33
CA TRP A 370 18.95 8.27 12.09
C TRP A 370 19.96 7.70 11.07
N GLN A 371 20.37 6.43 11.22
CA GLN A 371 21.35 5.77 10.35
C GLN A 371 20.85 5.59 8.91
N LEU A 372 19.54 5.39 8.70
CA LEU A 372 18.92 5.22 7.38
C LEU A 372 18.88 6.52 6.57
N ARG A 373 18.75 7.66 7.25
CA ARG A 373 18.59 8.95 6.57
C ARG A 373 19.69 9.25 5.54
N PRO A 374 20.99 9.13 5.82
CA PRO A 374 22.03 9.42 4.83
C PRO A 374 21.93 8.50 3.61
N LYS A 375 21.57 7.23 3.77
CA LYS A 375 21.44 6.27 2.69
C LYS A 375 20.31 6.63 1.72
N LEU A 376 19.10 6.86 2.26
CA LEU A 376 17.94 7.23 1.46
C LEU A 376 18.09 8.66 0.87
N LYS A 377 18.76 9.56 1.58
CA LYS A 377 19.05 10.90 1.07
C LYS A 377 19.96 10.82 -0.15
N GLU A 378 21.01 10.01 -0.12
CA GLU A 378 21.93 9.79 -1.24
C GLU A 378 21.17 9.26 -2.49
N GLU A 379 20.27 8.26 -2.33
CA GLU A 379 19.45 7.75 -3.43
C GLU A 379 18.49 8.82 -3.99
N LEU A 380 17.90 9.66 -3.13
CA LEU A 380 17.06 10.77 -3.58
C LEU A 380 17.87 11.84 -4.31
N GLU A 381 19.08 12.15 -3.86
CA GLU A 381 19.99 13.12 -4.51
C GLU A 381 20.44 12.63 -5.89
N ALA A 382 20.60 11.32 -6.07
CA ALA A 382 20.85 10.71 -7.37
C ALA A 382 19.63 10.79 -8.33
N ALA A 383 18.43 11.11 -7.82
CA ALA A 383 17.18 11.23 -8.57
C ALA A 383 16.53 12.62 -8.39
N PRO A 384 17.03 13.70 -9.03
CA PRO A 384 16.65 15.09 -8.73
C PRO A 384 15.15 15.40 -8.81
N ARG A 385 14.39 14.70 -9.69
CA ARG A 385 12.93 14.85 -9.77
C ARG A 385 12.23 14.26 -8.55
N LEU A 386 12.69 13.11 -8.06
CA LEU A 386 12.15 12.49 -6.84
C LEU A 386 12.53 13.31 -5.60
N LEU A 387 13.77 13.83 -5.53
CA LEU A 387 14.18 14.73 -4.46
C LEU A 387 13.30 15.99 -4.40
N ARG A 388 12.94 16.56 -5.56
CA ARG A 388 12.02 17.71 -5.64
C ARG A 388 10.63 17.36 -5.14
N LEU A 389 10.07 16.21 -5.56
CA LEU A 389 8.78 15.71 -5.06
C LEU A 389 8.83 15.47 -3.55
N PHE A 390 9.89 14.84 -3.05
CA PHE A 390 10.08 14.63 -1.62
C PHE A 390 10.04 15.96 -0.84
N ALA A 391 10.88 16.91 -1.25
CA ALA A 391 11.07 18.17 -0.51
C ALA A 391 9.90 19.17 -0.68
N LYS A 392 9.25 19.22 -1.87
CA LYS A 392 8.22 20.23 -2.18
C LYS A 392 6.79 19.72 -2.10
N LEU A 393 6.61 18.40 -2.06
CA LEU A 393 5.28 17.79 -2.03
C LEU A 393 5.11 16.85 -0.84
N GLN A 394 5.93 15.78 -0.72
CA GLN A 394 5.69 14.74 0.29
C GLN A 394 5.86 15.25 1.72
N MET A 395 6.95 15.94 2.00
CA MET A 395 7.21 16.47 3.35
C MET A 395 6.22 17.57 3.75
N PRO A 396 5.98 18.65 2.97
CA PRO A 396 4.94 19.61 3.30
C PRO A 396 3.53 18.99 3.34
N GLY A 397 3.21 18.08 2.40
CA GLY A 397 1.94 17.39 2.36
C GLY A 397 1.68 16.54 3.61
N SER A 398 2.72 15.89 4.16
CA SER A 398 2.62 15.15 5.42
C SER A 398 2.17 16.05 6.58
N HIS A 399 2.67 17.29 6.64
CA HIS A 399 2.28 18.26 7.68
C HIS A 399 0.85 18.78 7.49
N VAL A 400 0.45 19.06 6.25
CA VAL A 400 -0.93 19.47 5.95
C VAL A 400 -1.93 18.37 6.30
N ILE A 401 -1.65 17.14 5.89
CA ILE A 401 -2.50 15.99 6.22
C ILE A 401 -2.56 15.74 7.74
N GLN A 402 -1.46 15.94 8.46
CA GLN A 402 -1.46 15.89 9.92
C GLN A 402 -2.47 16.88 10.52
N GLN A 403 -2.51 18.12 10.01
CA GLN A 403 -3.44 19.16 10.51
C GLN A 403 -4.89 18.79 10.19
N VAL A 404 -5.17 18.29 8.98
CA VAL A 404 -6.49 17.77 8.60
C VAL A 404 -6.95 16.65 9.54
N GLU A 405 -6.07 15.66 9.80
CA GLU A 405 -6.37 14.57 10.75
C GLU A 405 -6.65 15.08 12.16
N MET A 406 -5.89 16.08 12.63
CA MET A 406 -6.05 16.63 13.97
C MET A 406 -7.30 17.50 14.11
N LYS A 407 -7.67 18.25 13.08
CA LYS A 407 -8.91 19.04 13.07
C LYS A 407 -10.12 18.12 13.08
N GLY A 408 -10.14 17.08 12.23
CA GLY A 408 -11.25 16.15 12.09
C GLY A 408 -12.52 16.80 11.51
N MET A 409 -13.47 15.97 11.12
CA MET A 409 -14.74 16.37 10.51
C MET A 409 -15.81 16.52 11.58
N TYR A 410 -16.58 17.58 11.55
CA TYR A 410 -17.73 17.76 12.42
C TYR A 410 -18.89 16.86 11.98
N VAL A 411 -19.54 16.21 12.94
CA VAL A 411 -20.65 15.29 12.74
C VAL A 411 -21.86 15.80 13.51
N HIS A 412 -22.97 15.96 12.81
CA HIS A 412 -24.25 16.28 13.42
C HIS A 412 -24.82 15.04 14.10
N GLN A 413 -24.73 14.98 15.43
CA GLN A 413 -25.09 13.80 16.22
C GLN A 413 -26.56 13.40 16.03
N ASP A 414 -27.49 14.36 16.07
CA ASP A 414 -28.92 14.09 15.88
C ASP A 414 -29.16 13.38 14.53
N ARG A 415 -28.58 13.92 13.47
CA ARG A 415 -28.65 13.28 12.14
C ARG A 415 -28.01 11.90 12.11
N LEU A 416 -26.86 11.71 12.78
CA LEU A 416 -26.20 10.41 12.85
C LEU A 416 -27.11 9.35 13.49
N PHE A 417 -27.77 9.69 14.60
CA PHE A 417 -28.64 8.75 15.30
C PHE A 417 -29.96 8.51 14.54
N ASP A 418 -30.54 9.54 13.92
CA ASP A 418 -31.70 9.40 13.05
C ASP A 418 -31.39 8.46 11.87
N ARG A 419 -30.25 8.68 11.17
CA ARG A 419 -29.82 7.83 10.06
C ARG A 419 -29.49 6.39 10.48
N LEU A 420 -28.95 6.20 11.68
CA LEU A 420 -28.76 4.85 12.24
C LEU A 420 -30.10 4.12 12.42
N SER A 421 -31.10 4.78 12.99
CA SER A 421 -32.44 4.22 13.21
C SER A 421 -33.13 3.89 11.87
N GLU A 422 -33.12 4.84 10.93
CA GLU A 422 -33.69 4.65 9.60
C GLU A 422 -33.02 3.46 8.86
N LEU A 423 -31.68 3.40 8.90
CA LEU A 423 -30.91 2.34 8.25
C LEU A 423 -31.20 0.97 8.84
N GLN A 424 -31.37 0.87 10.17
CA GLN A 424 -31.78 -0.37 10.82
C GLN A 424 -33.15 -0.83 10.31
N GLY A 425 -34.13 0.08 10.16
CA GLY A 425 -35.43 -0.20 9.59
C GLY A 425 -35.34 -0.70 8.13
N PHE A 426 -34.51 -0.09 7.32
CA PHE A 426 -34.28 -0.52 5.94
C PHE A 426 -33.62 -1.89 5.85
N ILE A 427 -32.62 -2.18 6.68
CA ILE A 427 -31.95 -3.49 6.77
C ILE A 427 -32.94 -4.56 7.21
N GLN A 428 -33.76 -4.28 8.21
CA GLN A 428 -34.76 -5.23 8.72
C GLN A 428 -35.77 -5.60 7.63
N LYS A 429 -36.36 -4.61 6.93
CA LYS A 429 -37.30 -4.87 5.82
C LYS A 429 -36.72 -5.79 4.76
N ARG A 430 -35.44 -5.56 4.36
CA ARG A 430 -34.75 -6.39 3.36
C ARG A 430 -34.46 -7.79 3.87
N THR A 431 -34.07 -7.89 5.13
CA THR A 431 -33.82 -9.17 5.79
C THR A 431 -35.10 -10.02 5.86
N ASP A 432 -36.22 -9.41 6.19
CA ASP A 432 -37.51 -10.10 6.26
C ASP A 432 -37.99 -10.54 4.87
N LEU A 433 -37.79 -9.71 3.86
CA LEU A 433 -38.09 -10.08 2.47
C LEU A 433 -37.19 -11.24 2.00
N MET A 434 -35.88 -11.19 2.22
CA MET A 434 -34.98 -12.31 1.89
C MET A 434 -35.37 -13.60 2.61
N ARG A 435 -35.76 -13.50 3.88
CA ARG A 435 -36.28 -14.67 4.64
C ARG A 435 -37.55 -15.26 4.07
N SER A 436 -38.40 -14.45 3.39
CA SER A 436 -39.61 -15.00 2.74
C SER A 436 -39.29 -15.99 1.63
N TYR A 437 -38.12 -15.89 0.99
CA TYR A 437 -37.60 -16.82 -0.01
C TYR A 437 -36.94 -18.07 0.57
N MET A 438 -37.01 -18.29 1.91
CA MET A 438 -36.38 -19.42 2.59
C MET A 438 -37.39 -20.32 3.24
N PRO A 439 -37.07 -21.63 3.40
CA PRO A 439 -37.86 -22.53 4.23
C PRO A 439 -38.00 -21.99 5.67
N LYS A 440 -39.15 -22.27 6.30
CA LYS A 440 -39.38 -21.83 7.69
C LYS A 440 -38.27 -22.28 8.66
N SER A 441 -37.69 -23.47 8.44
CA SER A 441 -36.62 -24.05 9.25
C SER A 441 -35.30 -23.30 9.17
N TRP A 442 -35.07 -22.46 8.13
CA TRP A 442 -33.85 -21.70 7.99
C TRP A 442 -33.97 -20.27 8.51
N ARG A 443 -35.20 -19.71 8.59
CA ARG A 443 -35.47 -18.27 8.76
C ARG A 443 -34.90 -17.67 10.05
N GLN A 444 -34.94 -18.40 11.17
CA GLN A 444 -34.51 -17.86 12.47
C GLN A 444 -32.98 -17.80 12.65
N GLU A 445 -32.26 -18.81 12.18
CA GLU A 445 -30.83 -18.95 12.42
C GLU A 445 -29.98 -18.49 11.25
N PHE A 446 -30.59 -18.00 10.16
CA PHE A 446 -29.85 -17.65 8.96
C PHE A 446 -29.11 -16.32 9.12
N ASN A 447 -27.78 -16.40 8.97
CA ASN A 447 -26.87 -15.26 9.01
C ASN A 447 -26.43 -14.86 7.59
N PHE A 448 -26.96 -13.74 7.08
CA PHE A 448 -26.62 -13.20 5.76
C PHE A 448 -25.16 -12.71 5.64
N ASN A 449 -24.40 -12.60 6.75
CA ASN A 449 -22.97 -12.33 6.74
C ASN A 449 -22.11 -13.59 6.66
N SER A 450 -22.71 -14.78 6.80
CA SER A 450 -22.02 -16.06 6.71
C SER A 450 -21.89 -16.53 5.25
N VAL A 451 -20.68 -16.45 4.70
CA VAL A 451 -20.41 -16.88 3.32
C VAL A 451 -20.89 -18.32 3.04
N PRO A 452 -20.65 -19.32 3.93
CA PRO A 452 -21.16 -20.68 3.70
C PRO A 452 -22.69 -20.77 3.66
N GLN A 453 -23.39 -20.03 4.55
CA GLN A 453 -24.85 -20.04 4.57
C GLN A 453 -25.43 -19.37 3.33
N VAL A 454 -24.88 -18.22 2.93
CA VAL A 454 -25.28 -17.51 1.72
C VAL A 454 -25.01 -18.36 0.48
N SER A 455 -23.85 -19.02 0.37
CA SER A 455 -23.53 -19.91 -0.74
C SER A 455 -24.54 -21.08 -0.83
N ARG A 456 -24.86 -21.69 0.32
CA ARG A 456 -25.89 -22.71 0.39
C ARG A 456 -27.26 -22.20 -0.08
N TRP A 457 -27.68 -21.04 0.33
CA TRP A 457 -28.96 -20.44 -0.05
C TRP A 457 -29.02 -20.09 -1.54
N LEU A 458 -27.99 -19.50 -2.10
CA LEU A 458 -27.94 -19.10 -3.51
C LEU A 458 -27.93 -20.33 -4.45
N TYR A 459 -27.09 -21.32 -4.16
CA TYR A 459 -26.71 -22.38 -5.12
C TYR A 459 -27.33 -23.74 -4.86
N THR A 460 -28.02 -23.94 -3.75
CA THR A 460 -28.82 -25.16 -3.54
C THR A 460 -30.12 -25.08 -4.33
N SER A 461 -30.58 -26.21 -4.86
CA SER A 461 -31.82 -26.27 -5.63
C SER A 461 -33.04 -25.81 -4.81
N GLU A 462 -34.05 -25.26 -5.47
CA GLU A 462 -35.31 -24.81 -4.86
C GLU A 462 -36.02 -25.90 -4.05
N LYS A 463 -36.01 -27.14 -4.54
CA LYS A 463 -36.59 -28.29 -3.82
C LYS A 463 -35.94 -28.52 -2.45
N LYS A 464 -34.72 -28.10 -2.26
CA LYS A 464 -33.96 -28.16 -0.99
C LYS A 464 -33.94 -26.84 -0.23
N GLY A 465 -34.70 -25.83 -0.70
CA GLY A 465 -34.89 -24.55 -0.05
C GLY A 465 -33.86 -23.46 -0.40
N GLY A 466 -33.01 -23.65 -1.42
CA GLY A 466 -32.19 -22.63 -2.00
C GLY A 466 -32.86 -21.87 -3.14
N LEU A 467 -32.13 -20.99 -3.82
CA LEU A 467 -32.58 -20.24 -5.00
C LEU A 467 -32.31 -20.98 -6.32
N GLY A 468 -31.57 -22.10 -6.31
CA GLY A 468 -31.26 -22.90 -7.49
C GLY A 468 -30.38 -22.22 -8.53
N LEU A 469 -29.60 -21.18 -8.16
CA LEU A 469 -28.75 -20.46 -9.09
C LEU A 469 -27.48 -21.28 -9.43
N GLU A 470 -26.96 -21.12 -10.65
CA GLU A 470 -25.70 -21.76 -11.05
C GLU A 470 -24.49 -20.89 -10.66
N PRO A 471 -23.44 -21.44 -10.00
CA PRO A 471 -22.26 -20.66 -9.67
C PRO A 471 -21.49 -20.19 -10.93
N VAL A 472 -21.30 -18.89 -11.11
CA VAL A 472 -20.54 -18.31 -12.25
C VAL A 472 -19.07 -18.04 -11.93
N LEU A 473 -18.71 -17.91 -10.66
CA LEU A 473 -17.34 -17.70 -10.21
C LEU A 473 -17.01 -18.66 -9.06
N PHE A 474 -15.72 -19.05 -9.02
CA PHE A 474 -15.20 -19.94 -7.99
C PHE A 474 -14.00 -19.29 -7.27
N THR A 475 -13.83 -19.62 -6.00
CA THR A 475 -12.66 -19.20 -5.21
C THR A 475 -11.42 -20.00 -5.66
N LYS A 476 -10.23 -19.56 -5.23
CA LYS A 476 -8.96 -20.30 -5.48
C LYS A 476 -8.98 -21.74 -4.92
N THR A 477 -9.86 -21.99 -3.95
CA THR A 477 -10.05 -23.32 -3.33
C THR A 477 -11.16 -24.14 -3.98
N GLY A 478 -11.73 -23.68 -5.10
CA GLY A 478 -12.77 -24.40 -5.85
C GLY A 478 -14.19 -24.25 -5.32
N ASN A 479 -14.42 -23.47 -4.24
CA ASN A 479 -15.76 -23.23 -3.73
C ASN A 479 -16.51 -22.17 -4.56
N ALA A 480 -17.84 -22.32 -4.70
CA ALA A 480 -18.69 -21.34 -5.34
C ALA A 480 -18.57 -19.96 -4.64
N SER A 481 -18.23 -18.93 -5.42
CA SER A 481 -18.06 -17.57 -4.90
C SER A 481 -19.42 -16.91 -4.66
N THR A 482 -19.54 -16.18 -3.57
CA THR A 482 -20.72 -15.34 -3.27
C THR A 482 -20.35 -13.85 -3.25
N ASN A 483 -19.18 -13.46 -3.79
CA ASN A 483 -18.80 -12.07 -3.85
C ASN A 483 -19.76 -11.26 -4.76
N GLU A 484 -19.62 -9.95 -4.71
CA GLU A 484 -20.50 -9.04 -5.47
C GLU A 484 -20.50 -9.36 -6.96
N ASP A 485 -19.32 -9.61 -7.56
CA ASP A 485 -19.20 -9.91 -8.99
C ASP A 485 -19.90 -11.25 -9.38
N ALA A 486 -19.89 -12.25 -8.48
CA ALA A 486 -20.56 -13.52 -8.71
C ALA A 486 -22.09 -13.42 -8.69
N VAL A 487 -22.64 -12.54 -7.83
CA VAL A 487 -24.09 -12.44 -7.66
C VAL A 487 -24.74 -11.36 -8.53
N LEU A 488 -23.97 -10.40 -9.06
CA LEU A 488 -24.46 -9.37 -9.98
C LEU A 488 -25.11 -9.94 -11.25
N GLU A 489 -24.65 -11.10 -11.72
CA GLU A 489 -25.25 -11.78 -12.90
C GLU A 489 -26.73 -12.17 -12.65
N TYR A 490 -27.18 -12.21 -11.39
CA TYR A 490 -28.51 -12.60 -10.97
C TYR A 490 -29.30 -11.47 -10.33
N MET A 491 -28.93 -10.20 -10.60
CA MET A 491 -29.58 -9.03 -9.96
C MET A 491 -31.07 -8.87 -10.33
N ASP A 492 -31.52 -9.47 -11.40
CA ASP A 492 -32.94 -9.50 -11.80
C ASP A 492 -33.78 -10.40 -10.85
N HIS A 493 -33.16 -11.29 -10.08
CA HIS A 493 -33.83 -12.07 -9.07
C HIS A 493 -34.05 -11.23 -7.80
N PRO A 494 -35.32 -11.03 -7.34
CA PRO A 494 -35.61 -10.12 -6.23
C PRO A 494 -34.83 -10.40 -4.94
N ALA A 495 -34.64 -11.68 -4.58
CA ALA A 495 -33.88 -12.06 -3.40
C ALA A 495 -32.37 -11.73 -3.51
N VAL A 496 -31.81 -11.81 -4.70
CA VAL A 496 -30.40 -11.44 -4.97
C VAL A 496 -30.23 -9.92 -4.91
N LEU A 497 -31.16 -9.17 -5.51
CA LEU A 497 -31.17 -7.71 -5.41
C LEU A 497 -31.23 -7.26 -3.94
N MET A 498 -32.10 -7.90 -3.13
CA MET A 498 -32.19 -7.61 -1.70
C MET A 498 -30.88 -7.96 -0.96
N LEU A 499 -30.20 -9.04 -1.34
CA LEU A 499 -28.90 -9.41 -0.77
C LEU A 499 -27.81 -8.37 -1.08
N LEU A 500 -27.77 -7.87 -2.30
CA LEU A 500 -26.83 -6.81 -2.71
C LEU A 500 -27.09 -5.52 -1.94
N GLN A 501 -28.35 -5.12 -1.82
CA GLN A 501 -28.76 -3.95 -1.01
C GLN A 501 -28.42 -4.16 0.47
N TYR A 502 -28.74 -5.33 1.05
CA TYR A 502 -28.41 -5.66 2.43
C TYR A 502 -26.90 -5.53 2.70
N ARG A 503 -26.07 -6.09 1.82
CA ARG A 503 -24.61 -5.99 1.96
C ARG A 503 -24.12 -4.55 1.94
N THR A 504 -24.66 -3.74 1.04
CA THR A 504 -24.34 -2.31 0.97
C THR A 504 -24.73 -1.60 2.27
N LEU A 505 -25.96 -1.77 2.72
CA LEU A 505 -26.47 -1.07 3.90
C LEU A 505 -25.82 -1.58 5.20
N GLN A 506 -25.73 -2.90 5.38
CA GLN A 506 -25.19 -3.50 6.60
C GLN A 506 -23.65 -3.40 6.68
N GLN A 507 -22.94 -3.81 5.63
CA GLN A 507 -21.49 -3.95 5.70
C GLN A 507 -20.78 -2.62 5.41
N LYS A 508 -21.21 -1.89 4.34
CA LYS A 508 -20.54 -0.63 3.98
C LYS A 508 -21.05 0.52 4.83
N TRP A 509 -22.36 0.75 4.94
CA TRP A 509 -22.89 1.96 5.61
C TRP A 509 -22.92 1.81 7.12
N MET A 510 -23.57 0.75 7.63
CA MET A 510 -23.72 0.53 9.06
C MET A 510 -22.38 0.24 9.74
N ASN A 511 -21.71 -0.83 9.32
CA ASN A 511 -20.54 -1.35 10.04
C ASN A 511 -19.25 -0.55 9.77
N THR A 512 -19.12 0.08 8.59
CA THR A 512 -17.91 0.83 8.24
C THR A 512 -17.97 2.29 8.67
N TYR A 513 -19.16 2.90 8.64
CA TYR A 513 -19.32 4.34 8.91
C TYR A 513 -20.17 4.62 10.15
N LEU A 514 -21.48 4.38 10.12
CA LEU A 514 -22.39 4.91 11.12
C LEU A 514 -22.12 4.39 12.54
N VAL A 515 -21.93 3.07 12.70
CA VAL A 515 -21.62 2.50 14.02
C VAL A 515 -20.24 2.94 14.53
N PRO A 516 -19.14 2.84 13.74
CA PRO A 516 -17.87 3.38 14.19
C PRO A 516 -17.90 4.88 14.50
N TRP A 517 -18.65 5.67 13.73
CA TRP A 517 -18.81 7.10 14.00
C TRP A 517 -19.55 7.36 15.30
N SER A 518 -20.65 6.64 15.58
CA SER A 518 -21.43 6.84 16.80
C SER A 518 -20.65 6.61 18.10
N VAL A 519 -19.61 5.76 18.04
CA VAL A 519 -18.75 5.44 19.21
C VAL A 519 -17.37 6.12 19.15
N GLY A 520 -17.00 6.68 17.99
CA GLY A 520 -15.69 7.27 17.74
C GLY A 520 -15.63 8.79 17.79
N LEU A 521 -16.75 9.46 18.10
CA LEU A 521 -16.78 10.92 18.24
C LEU A 521 -15.87 11.38 19.38
N ASP A 522 -15.11 12.45 19.12
CA ASP A 522 -14.41 13.15 20.18
C ASP A 522 -15.41 14.05 20.98
N ARG A 523 -14.90 14.70 22.02
CA ARG A 523 -15.71 15.63 22.87
C ARG A 523 -16.31 16.83 22.12
N ASN A 524 -15.85 17.12 20.90
CA ASN A 524 -16.31 18.22 20.05
C ASN A 524 -17.16 17.72 18.88
N SER A 525 -17.71 16.49 18.97
CA SER A 525 -18.51 15.86 17.90
C SER A 525 -17.75 15.68 16.61
N ARG A 526 -16.45 15.38 16.67
CA ARG A 526 -15.61 15.21 15.49
C ARG A 526 -15.16 13.77 15.31
N ILE A 527 -15.06 13.38 14.04
CA ILE A 527 -14.44 12.13 13.61
C ILE A 527 -13.07 12.46 13.01
N HIS A 528 -12.10 11.66 13.41
CA HIS A 528 -10.73 11.75 12.92
C HIS A 528 -10.40 10.53 12.06
N THR A 529 -10.13 10.77 10.81
CA THR A 529 -9.65 9.72 9.87
C THR A 529 -8.13 9.73 9.78
N THR A 530 -7.55 8.65 9.27
CA THR A 530 -6.11 8.56 9.03
C THR A 530 -5.85 8.45 7.53
N TYR A 531 -5.08 9.37 6.98
CA TYR A 531 -4.64 9.34 5.58
C TYR A 531 -3.20 8.80 5.47
N LYS A 532 -2.95 7.97 4.48
CA LYS A 532 -1.63 7.40 4.20
C LYS A 532 -1.13 7.95 2.86
N LEU A 533 -0.01 8.68 2.88
CA LEU A 533 0.65 9.19 1.68
C LEU A 533 1.42 8.08 0.92
N TYR A 534 1.62 6.94 1.56
CA TYR A 534 2.34 5.77 1.06
C TYR A 534 1.43 4.56 0.80
N GLY A 535 0.12 4.72 0.92
CA GLY A 535 -0.83 3.60 0.86
C GLY A 535 -1.16 3.14 -0.55
N ALA A 536 -1.06 4.02 -1.53
CA ALA A 536 -1.32 3.70 -2.93
C ALA A 536 -0.06 3.87 -3.79
N VAL A 537 0.21 2.90 -4.64
CA VAL A 537 1.36 2.89 -5.57
C VAL A 537 1.32 4.01 -6.61
N THR A 538 0.15 4.59 -6.86
CA THR A 538 -0.05 5.75 -7.75
C THR A 538 0.24 7.09 -7.07
N GLY A 539 0.46 7.10 -5.74
CA GLY A 539 0.62 8.32 -4.95
C GLY A 539 -0.70 8.91 -4.45
N ARG A 540 -1.86 8.29 -4.74
CA ARG A 540 -3.13 8.70 -4.14
C ARG A 540 -3.09 8.54 -2.63
N LEU A 541 -3.72 9.48 -1.92
CA LEU A 541 -3.99 9.32 -0.50
C LEU A 541 -4.92 8.12 -0.30
N SER A 542 -4.62 7.30 0.68
CA SER A 542 -5.49 6.20 1.07
C SER A 542 -5.90 6.34 2.54
N GLY A 543 -7.11 5.94 2.85
CA GLY A 543 -7.69 6.04 4.19
C GLY A 543 -9.14 5.57 4.19
N ASP A 544 -9.72 5.43 5.36
CA ASP A 544 -11.06 4.88 5.50
C ASP A 544 -12.11 5.77 4.83
N LEU A 545 -11.93 7.09 4.88
CA LEU A 545 -12.83 8.05 4.26
C LEU A 545 -12.85 7.98 2.72
N GLN A 546 -11.76 7.52 2.10
CA GLN A 546 -11.66 7.44 0.63
C GLN A 546 -12.66 6.47 -0.02
N GLN A 547 -13.37 5.68 0.76
CA GLN A 547 -14.39 4.75 0.30
C GLN A 547 -15.82 5.16 0.71
N ILE A 548 -16.01 6.37 1.25
CA ILE A 548 -17.33 6.85 1.67
C ILE A 548 -18.29 6.89 0.48
N PRO A 549 -19.52 6.39 0.63
CA PRO A 549 -20.50 6.44 -0.43
C PRO A 549 -20.78 7.90 -0.90
N ARG A 550 -21.13 8.06 -2.18
CA ARG A 550 -21.54 9.36 -2.72
C ARG A 550 -22.97 9.75 -2.33
N ASP A 551 -23.65 8.90 -1.60
CA ASP A 551 -25.02 9.04 -1.21
C ASP A 551 -25.19 10.16 -0.17
N ALA A 552 -26.14 11.04 -0.39
CA ALA A 552 -26.48 12.15 0.50
C ALA A 552 -26.92 11.67 1.87
N PHE A 553 -27.50 10.47 1.98
CA PHE A 553 -27.91 9.86 3.25
C PHE A 553 -26.74 9.76 4.25
N ILE A 554 -25.54 9.40 3.77
CA ILE A 554 -24.33 9.29 4.62
C ILE A 554 -23.62 10.65 4.71
N ARG A 555 -23.44 11.35 3.58
CA ARG A 555 -22.65 12.58 3.54
C ARG A 555 -23.28 13.74 4.32
N SER A 556 -24.63 13.81 4.34
CA SER A 556 -25.35 14.86 5.08
C SER A 556 -25.20 14.79 6.60
N ILE A 557 -24.59 13.76 7.14
CA ILE A 557 -24.22 13.63 8.55
C ILE A 557 -22.99 14.50 8.88
N ILE A 558 -22.09 14.68 7.89
CA ILE A 558 -20.88 15.52 8.00
C ILE A 558 -21.27 16.96 7.62
N GLY A 559 -20.76 17.92 8.34
CA GLY A 559 -21.01 19.33 8.05
C GLY A 559 -20.11 20.25 8.88
N ALA A 560 -20.62 21.43 9.19
CA ALA A 560 -19.96 22.41 10.03
C ALA A 560 -20.76 22.68 11.31
N PRO A 561 -20.12 23.09 12.43
CA PRO A 561 -20.81 23.49 13.65
C PRO A 561 -21.57 24.81 13.45
N GLU A 562 -22.44 25.17 14.39
CA GLU A 562 -23.17 26.44 14.40
C GLU A 562 -22.21 27.64 14.27
N GLY A 563 -22.55 28.61 13.40
CA GLY A 563 -21.72 29.77 13.08
C GLY A 563 -20.63 29.48 12.03
N TRP A 564 -20.61 28.26 11.46
CA TRP A 564 -19.68 27.84 10.42
C TRP A 564 -20.41 27.16 9.29
N SER A 565 -19.91 27.33 8.08
CA SER A 565 -20.36 26.64 6.86
C SER A 565 -19.36 25.58 6.44
N PHE A 566 -19.84 24.47 5.92
CA PHE A 566 -19.06 23.47 5.23
C PHE A 566 -18.87 23.92 3.78
N VAL A 567 -17.62 24.09 3.37
CA VAL A 567 -17.26 24.42 1.97
C VAL A 567 -16.62 23.20 1.34
N ASN A 568 -17.17 22.76 0.20
CA ASN A 568 -16.64 21.66 -0.59
C ASN A 568 -16.05 22.21 -1.89
N ALA A 569 -14.77 21.94 -2.14
CA ALA A 569 -14.07 22.32 -3.36
C ALA A 569 -13.55 21.07 -4.07
N ASP A 570 -13.95 20.86 -5.32
CA ASP A 570 -13.64 19.66 -6.10
C ASP A 570 -13.09 20.04 -7.48
N TYR A 571 -12.07 19.32 -7.94
CA TYR A 571 -11.54 19.55 -9.28
C TYR A 571 -12.44 18.96 -10.35
N SER A 572 -12.88 19.81 -11.28
CA SER A 572 -13.71 19.39 -12.42
C SER A 572 -12.89 18.60 -13.44
N GLN A 573 -13.15 17.28 -13.54
CA GLN A 573 -12.59 16.39 -14.56
C GLN A 573 -11.03 16.38 -14.59
N VAL A 574 -10.37 16.51 -13.46
CA VAL A 574 -8.91 16.70 -13.38
C VAL A 574 -8.12 15.60 -14.12
N GLU A 575 -8.52 14.33 -14.00
CA GLU A 575 -7.82 13.22 -14.67
C GLU A 575 -7.96 13.31 -16.20
N LEU A 576 -9.12 13.72 -16.73
CA LEU A 576 -9.32 13.92 -18.16
C LEU A 576 -8.50 15.11 -18.69
N ARG A 577 -8.41 16.20 -17.91
CA ARG A 577 -7.56 17.38 -18.23
C ARG A 577 -6.08 17.00 -18.27
N ILE A 578 -5.62 16.25 -17.29
CA ILE A 578 -4.24 15.76 -17.23
C ILE A 578 -3.95 14.81 -18.38
N ALA A 579 -4.87 13.91 -18.71
CA ALA A 579 -4.71 13.01 -19.85
C ALA A 579 -4.65 13.78 -21.19
N ALA A 580 -5.49 14.79 -21.39
CA ALA A 580 -5.43 15.68 -22.54
C ALA A 580 -4.05 16.34 -22.69
N HIS A 581 -3.44 16.76 -21.58
CA HIS A 581 -2.09 17.33 -21.55
C HIS A 581 -1.01 16.28 -21.88
N ILE A 582 -1.02 15.13 -21.18
CA ILE A 582 0.01 14.09 -21.30
C ILE A 582 0.00 13.42 -22.69
N ALA A 583 -1.19 13.10 -23.17
CA ALA A 583 -1.39 12.51 -24.49
C ALA A 583 -1.17 13.53 -25.62
N ASN A 584 -1.20 14.81 -25.30
CA ASN A 584 -1.28 15.92 -26.27
C ASN A 584 -2.52 15.81 -27.18
N GLU A 585 -3.65 15.34 -26.62
CA GLU A 585 -4.89 15.11 -27.40
C GLU A 585 -5.53 16.44 -27.82
N ARG A 586 -5.56 16.68 -29.11
CA ARG A 586 -5.94 17.97 -29.70
C ARG A 586 -7.41 18.32 -29.51
N VAL A 587 -8.30 17.34 -29.63
CA VAL A 587 -9.75 17.55 -29.48
C VAL A 587 -10.10 17.86 -28.05
N MET A 588 -9.56 17.08 -27.09
CA MET A 588 -9.78 17.32 -25.66
C MET A 588 -9.21 18.68 -25.23
N LYS A 589 -8.00 19.03 -25.68
CA LYS A 589 -7.37 20.33 -25.35
C LYS A 589 -8.19 21.49 -25.87
N ARG A 590 -8.67 21.40 -27.12
CA ARG A 590 -9.54 22.43 -27.71
C ARG A 590 -10.87 22.56 -26.94
N ALA A 591 -11.49 21.43 -26.60
CA ALA A 591 -12.72 21.43 -25.82
C ALA A 591 -12.54 22.14 -24.47
N TYR A 592 -11.50 21.81 -23.72
CA TYR A 592 -11.24 22.44 -22.43
C TYR A 592 -10.85 23.92 -22.53
N THR A 593 -10.13 24.33 -23.59
CA THR A 593 -9.81 25.75 -23.83
C THR A 593 -11.06 26.56 -24.16
N LEU A 594 -12.05 25.95 -24.82
CA LEU A 594 -13.33 26.56 -25.12
C LEU A 594 -14.38 26.44 -24.00
N GLY A 595 -14.04 25.87 -22.87
CA GLY A 595 -14.93 25.65 -21.74
C GLY A 595 -16.05 24.62 -22.01
N GLN A 596 -15.86 23.72 -22.98
CA GLN A 596 -16.86 22.70 -23.35
C GLN A 596 -16.80 21.52 -22.36
N ASP A 597 -17.96 20.92 -22.09
CA ASP A 597 -18.10 19.71 -21.30
C ASP A 597 -17.75 18.45 -22.13
N LEU A 598 -16.69 17.77 -21.79
CA LEU A 598 -16.24 16.59 -22.51
C LEU A 598 -17.25 15.42 -22.44
N HIS A 599 -18.04 15.32 -21.36
CA HIS A 599 -19.11 14.32 -21.27
C HIS A 599 -20.27 14.64 -22.22
N MET A 600 -20.55 15.91 -22.44
CA MET A 600 -21.54 16.36 -23.44
C MET A 600 -21.05 16.04 -24.84
N LEU A 601 -19.80 16.39 -25.17
CA LEU A 601 -19.22 16.07 -26.47
C LEU A 601 -19.22 14.56 -26.74
N GLN A 602 -18.91 13.74 -25.73
CA GLN A 602 -18.96 12.28 -25.88
C GLN A 602 -20.40 11.76 -26.05
N ALA A 603 -21.41 12.37 -25.39
CA ALA A 603 -22.80 12.02 -25.59
C ALA A 603 -23.27 12.33 -27.02
N MET A 604 -22.88 13.48 -27.54
CA MET A 604 -23.13 13.86 -28.95
C MET A 604 -22.48 12.86 -29.92
N ASN A 605 -21.23 12.47 -29.66
CA ASN A 605 -20.50 11.48 -30.47
C ASN A 605 -21.18 10.11 -30.45
N MET A 606 -21.67 9.65 -29.31
CA MET A 606 -22.34 8.36 -29.15
C MET A 606 -23.69 8.34 -29.88
N THR A 607 -24.49 9.42 -29.76
CA THR A 607 -25.86 9.47 -30.20
C THR A 607 -26.05 10.09 -31.60
N GLY A 608 -25.09 10.91 -32.06
CA GLY A 608 -25.22 11.71 -33.28
C GLY A 608 -26.15 12.93 -33.15
N LYS A 609 -26.64 13.23 -31.93
CA LYS A 609 -27.54 14.35 -31.66
C LYS A 609 -26.77 15.67 -31.49
N ALA A 610 -27.43 16.80 -31.73
CA ALA A 610 -26.90 18.11 -31.39
C ALA A 610 -26.94 18.34 -29.88
N GLU A 611 -26.11 19.24 -29.35
CA GLU A 611 -25.98 19.51 -27.91
C GLU A 611 -27.29 19.78 -27.19
N LYS A 612 -28.14 20.64 -27.85
CA LYS A 612 -29.49 21.01 -27.35
C LYS A 612 -30.46 19.83 -27.19
N ASP A 613 -30.19 18.72 -27.88
CA ASP A 613 -31.04 17.52 -27.93
C ASP A 613 -30.49 16.40 -27.03
N ILE A 614 -29.38 16.64 -26.33
CA ILE A 614 -28.81 15.69 -25.37
C ILE A 614 -29.47 15.84 -24.00
N GLY A 615 -30.10 14.77 -23.54
CA GLY A 615 -30.70 14.70 -22.20
C GLY A 615 -29.71 14.31 -21.10
N LYS A 616 -30.16 14.44 -19.85
CA LYS A 616 -29.37 14.06 -18.66
C LYS A 616 -28.89 12.60 -18.70
N GLU A 617 -29.74 11.69 -19.20
CA GLU A 617 -29.41 10.24 -19.26
C GLU A 617 -28.33 9.94 -20.28
N GLU A 618 -28.33 10.57 -21.44
CA GLU A 618 -27.30 10.39 -22.46
C GLU A 618 -25.95 10.92 -21.96
N ARG A 619 -25.95 12.10 -21.32
CA ARG A 619 -24.75 12.64 -20.67
C ARG A 619 -24.27 11.75 -19.53
N LYS A 620 -25.18 11.13 -18.74
CA LYS A 620 -24.83 10.14 -17.70
C LYS A 620 -24.16 8.91 -18.31
N LYS A 621 -24.66 8.40 -19.45
CA LYS A 621 -24.06 7.27 -20.19
C LYS A 621 -22.68 7.60 -20.75
N ALA A 622 -22.37 8.83 -21.08
CA ALA A 622 -21.06 9.25 -21.59
C ALA A 622 -19.96 9.28 -20.52
N LYS A 623 -20.31 9.45 -19.24
CA LYS A 623 -19.32 9.49 -18.15
C LYS A 623 -18.47 8.23 -18.06
N PRO A 624 -19.03 6.99 -17.91
CA PRO A 624 -18.24 5.78 -17.89
C PRO A 624 -17.42 5.56 -19.16
N VAL A 625 -17.90 6.01 -20.32
CA VAL A 625 -17.17 5.89 -21.61
C VAL A 625 -15.88 6.70 -21.57
N ASN A 626 -15.94 7.96 -21.12
CA ASN A 626 -14.75 8.80 -20.99
C ASN A 626 -13.70 8.21 -20.01
N PHE A 627 -14.10 7.74 -18.85
CA PHE A 627 -13.17 7.20 -17.87
C PHE A 627 -12.71 5.77 -18.20
N GLY A 628 -13.59 4.91 -18.68
CA GLY A 628 -13.26 3.52 -18.98
C GLY A 628 -12.24 3.39 -20.11
N PHE A 629 -12.49 4.07 -21.22
CA PHE A 629 -11.61 3.95 -22.40
C PHE A 629 -10.37 4.82 -22.32
N LEU A 630 -10.39 5.92 -21.55
CA LEU A 630 -9.18 6.66 -21.21
C LEU A 630 -8.09 5.73 -20.66
N TYR A 631 -8.48 4.79 -19.81
CA TYR A 631 -7.58 3.84 -19.16
C TYR A 631 -7.43 2.51 -19.91
N GLY A 632 -7.86 2.47 -21.17
CA GLY A 632 -7.65 1.35 -22.06
C GLY A 632 -8.46 0.10 -21.70
N MET A 633 -9.64 0.25 -21.09
CA MET A 633 -10.52 -0.90 -20.80
C MET A 633 -10.96 -1.58 -22.09
N TYR A 634 -11.04 -2.93 -22.05
CA TYR A 634 -11.67 -3.71 -23.10
C TYR A 634 -13.20 -3.77 -22.89
N PRO A 635 -13.99 -4.04 -23.96
CA PRO A 635 -15.45 -3.97 -23.91
C PRO A 635 -16.09 -4.75 -22.76
N LYS A 636 -15.68 -6.01 -22.51
CA LYS A 636 -16.26 -6.82 -21.41
C LYS A 636 -15.97 -6.22 -20.03
N LYS A 637 -14.75 -5.71 -19.79
CA LYS A 637 -14.41 -5.06 -18.53
C LYS A 637 -15.13 -3.72 -18.38
N PHE A 638 -15.29 -2.99 -19.48
CA PHE A 638 -16.03 -1.74 -19.51
C PHE A 638 -17.51 -1.96 -19.20
N GLN A 639 -18.15 -3.00 -19.74
CA GLN A 639 -19.54 -3.35 -19.44
C GLN A 639 -19.79 -3.47 -17.94
N ASN A 640 -18.95 -4.27 -17.26
CA ASN A 640 -19.03 -4.46 -15.81
C ASN A 640 -18.73 -3.16 -15.04
N TYR A 641 -17.75 -2.38 -15.49
CA TYR A 641 -17.38 -1.10 -14.88
C TYR A 641 -18.52 -0.07 -14.95
N ALA A 642 -19.20 0.06 -16.10
CA ALA A 642 -20.31 0.98 -16.29
C ALA A 642 -21.52 0.59 -15.44
N ALA A 643 -21.87 -0.70 -15.39
CA ALA A 643 -22.95 -1.22 -14.57
C ALA A 643 -22.69 -0.99 -13.07
N LYS A 644 -21.49 -1.35 -12.59
CA LYS A 644 -21.14 -1.29 -11.16
C LYS A 644 -20.96 0.12 -10.62
N ASN A 645 -20.29 1.01 -11.37
CA ASN A 645 -19.89 2.32 -10.84
C ASN A 645 -20.81 3.47 -11.25
N TYR A 646 -21.61 3.28 -12.31
CA TYR A 646 -22.47 4.32 -12.86
C TYR A 646 -23.95 3.90 -12.99
N GLN A 647 -24.25 2.62 -12.70
CA GLN A 647 -25.60 2.05 -12.90
C GLN A 647 -26.10 2.26 -14.36
N VAL A 648 -25.18 2.09 -15.30
CA VAL A 648 -25.42 2.23 -16.74
C VAL A 648 -25.15 0.89 -17.40
N HIS A 649 -26.16 0.34 -18.06
CA HIS A 649 -26.06 -0.94 -18.75
C HIS A 649 -25.80 -0.72 -20.25
N PHE A 650 -24.84 -1.45 -20.78
CA PHE A 650 -24.50 -1.50 -22.21
C PHE A 650 -24.50 -2.96 -22.66
N SER A 651 -25.04 -3.24 -23.83
CA SER A 651 -24.79 -4.51 -24.52
C SER A 651 -23.34 -4.59 -24.99
N MET A 652 -22.83 -5.79 -25.31
CA MET A 652 -21.48 -5.92 -25.84
C MET A 652 -21.27 -5.14 -27.14
N ALA A 653 -22.25 -5.17 -28.05
CA ALA A 653 -22.19 -4.40 -29.30
C ALA A 653 -22.13 -2.88 -29.04
N GLU A 654 -22.88 -2.37 -28.07
CA GLU A 654 -22.79 -0.96 -27.67
C GLU A 654 -21.44 -0.62 -27.05
N CYS A 655 -20.84 -1.54 -26.26
CA CYS A 655 -19.51 -1.35 -25.69
C CYS A 655 -18.43 -1.26 -26.79
N GLU A 656 -18.49 -2.11 -27.79
CA GLU A 656 -17.58 -2.13 -28.94
C GLU A 656 -17.71 -0.87 -29.77
N LEU A 657 -18.95 -0.48 -30.10
CA LEU A 657 -19.24 0.74 -30.86
C LEU A 657 -18.81 2.00 -30.08
N ALA A 658 -19.12 2.07 -28.80
CA ALA A 658 -18.71 3.20 -27.95
C ALA A 658 -17.18 3.33 -27.89
N ARG A 659 -16.47 2.20 -27.78
CA ARG A 659 -15.02 2.17 -27.82
C ARG A 659 -14.44 2.64 -29.15
N GLN A 660 -14.99 2.17 -30.25
CA GLN A 660 -14.58 2.57 -31.59
C GLN A 660 -14.75 4.09 -31.77
N LYS A 661 -15.96 4.61 -31.55
CA LYS A 661 -16.27 6.05 -31.64
C LYS A 661 -15.41 6.91 -30.73
N TYR A 662 -15.09 6.42 -29.52
CA TYR A 662 -14.24 7.13 -28.56
C TYR A 662 -12.82 7.35 -29.12
N PHE A 663 -12.18 6.31 -29.65
CA PHE A 663 -10.82 6.42 -30.21
C PHE A 663 -10.79 7.07 -31.62
N GLU A 664 -11.87 7.05 -32.36
CA GLU A 664 -12.02 7.86 -33.57
C GLU A 664 -12.09 9.35 -33.25
N MET A 665 -12.80 9.72 -32.17
CA MET A 665 -12.90 11.09 -31.68
C MET A 665 -11.60 11.59 -31.06
N PHE A 666 -10.86 10.71 -30.36
CA PHE A 666 -9.63 11.04 -29.65
C PHE A 666 -8.43 10.20 -30.13
N PRO A 667 -7.95 10.42 -31.38
CA PRO A 667 -6.92 9.55 -31.98
C PRO A 667 -5.55 9.66 -31.31
N ASP A 668 -5.19 10.82 -30.73
CA ASP A 668 -3.91 11.00 -30.05
C ASP A 668 -3.80 10.18 -28.75
N LEU A 669 -4.95 9.79 -28.15
CA LEU A 669 -4.96 8.84 -27.01
C LEU A 669 -4.48 7.46 -27.44
N THR A 670 -4.84 6.98 -28.62
CA THR A 670 -4.37 5.68 -29.13
C THR A 670 -2.85 5.70 -29.32
N ALA A 671 -2.31 6.77 -29.89
CA ALA A 671 -0.87 6.95 -30.07
C ALA A 671 -0.13 6.99 -28.70
N TRP A 672 -0.72 7.68 -27.71
CA TRP A 672 -0.19 7.74 -26.37
C TRP A 672 -0.23 6.36 -25.67
N HIS A 673 -1.33 5.61 -25.75
CA HIS A 673 -1.44 4.26 -25.19
C HIS A 673 -0.33 3.35 -25.74
N ASN A 674 -0.14 3.35 -27.07
CA ASN A 674 0.90 2.54 -27.71
C ASN A 674 2.31 2.96 -27.27
N ARG A 675 2.55 4.26 -27.11
CA ARG A 675 3.81 4.79 -26.58
C ARG A 675 4.05 4.31 -25.14
N MET A 676 3.05 4.37 -24.24
CA MET A 676 3.18 3.92 -22.85
C MET A 676 3.46 2.43 -22.74
N LYS A 677 2.78 1.61 -23.55
CA LYS A 677 3.05 0.16 -23.64
C LYS A 677 4.49 -0.11 -24.10
N ARG A 678 4.97 0.58 -25.12
CA ARG A 678 6.35 0.44 -25.55
C ARG A 678 7.34 0.85 -24.45
N VAL A 679 7.16 2.02 -23.84
CA VAL A 679 8.03 2.53 -22.78
C VAL A 679 8.10 1.56 -21.60
N VAL A 680 6.96 1.02 -21.15
CA VAL A 680 6.98 0.10 -20.00
C VAL A 680 7.60 -1.25 -20.34
N ASN A 681 7.40 -1.76 -21.55
CA ASN A 681 8.06 -3.00 -22.00
C ASN A 681 9.59 -2.84 -22.08
N GLU A 682 10.09 -1.65 -22.49
CA GLU A 682 11.52 -1.36 -22.56
C GLU A 682 12.15 -1.09 -21.18
N ARG A 683 11.48 -0.29 -20.34
CA ARG A 683 12.07 0.27 -19.12
C ARG A 683 11.58 -0.35 -17.82
N GLN A 684 10.45 -1.05 -17.83
CA GLN A 684 9.75 -1.62 -16.67
C GLN A 684 9.27 -0.55 -15.65
N TYR A 685 9.23 0.71 -16.06
CA TYR A 685 8.65 1.81 -15.30
C TYR A 685 8.10 2.90 -16.21
N VAL A 686 7.24 3.72 -15.66
CA VAL A 686 6.77 4.97 -16.25
C VAL A 686 6.96 6.13 -15.28
N VAL A 687 6.98 7.36 -15.82
CA VAL A 687 7.23 8.58 -15.02
C VAL A 687 6.09 9.57 -15.25
N SER A 688 5.53 10.13 -14.17
CA SER A 688 4.54 11.20 -14.25
C SER A 688 5.17 12.54 -14.66
N PRO A 689 4.38 13.50 -15.14
CA PRO A 689 4.87 14.86 -15.43
C PRO A 689 5.62 15.52 -14.29
N LEU A 690 5.20 15.33 -13.05
CA LEU A 690 5.87 15.88 -11.86
C LEU A 690 7.14 15.10 -11.48
N GLY A 691 7.37 13.92 -12.07
CA GLY A 691 8.59 13.12 -11.86
C GLY A 691 8.40 11.90 -10.96
N ARG A 692 7.19 11.56 -10.53
CA ARG A 692 6.90 10.31 -9.80
C ARG A 692 7.15 9.11 -10.69
N VAL A 693 7.93 8.16 -10.20
CA VAL A 693 8.21 6.89 -10.88
C VAL A 693 7.18 5.84 -10.44
N ARG A 694 6.71 5.04 -11.37
CA ARG A 694 5.92 3.82 -11.14
C ARG A 694 6.64 2.63 -11.78
N HIS A 695 7.15 1.72 -10.96
CA HIS A 695 7.84 0.51 -11.40
C HIS A 695 6.83 -0.60 -11.69
N LEU A 696 6.94 -1.23 -12.86
CA LEU A 696 5.99 -2.22 -13.40
C LEU A 696 6.73 -3.46 -13.92
N PRO A 697 7.46 -4.20 -13.08
CA PRO A 697 8.22 -5.38 -13.51
C PRO A 697 7.32 -6.51 -14.06
N ASP A 698 6.04 -6.51 -13.70
CA ASP A 698 5.05 -7.50 -14.16
C ASP A 698 4.80 -7.46 -15.67
N VAL A 699 5.23 -6.42 -16.37
CA VAL A 699 5.22 -6.35 -17.84
C VAL A 699 6.06 -7.48 -18.48
N LEU A 700 7.03 -8.02 -17.74
CA LEU A 700 7.86 -9.16 -18.17
C LEU A 700 7.21 -10.52 -17.88
N SER A 701 6.02 -10.56 -17.30
CA SER A 701 5.31 -11.81 -16.99
C SER A 701 5.03 -12.63 -18.26
N ARG A 702 5.10 -13.95 -18.13
CA ARG A 702 4.65 -14.89 -19.17
C ARG A 702 3.13 -15.02 -19.22
N ASP A 703 2.47 -14.75 -18.12
CA ASP A 703 1.02 -14.66 -18.09
C ASP A 703 0.58 -13.37 -18.78
N ARG A 704 -0.07 -13.54 -19.92
CA ARG A 704 -0.56 -12.42 -20.73
C ARG A 704 -1.52 -11.53 -19.97
N THR A 705 -2.32 -12.08 -19.07
CA THR A 705 -3.26 -11.32 -18.26
C THR A 705 -2.53 -10.36 -17.30
N VAL A 706 -1.48 -10.87 -16.64
CA VAL A 706 -0.61 -10.07 -15.74
C VAL A 706 0.14 -9.00 -16.54
N GLN A 707 0.68 -9.34 -17.70
CA GLN A 707 1.37 -8.41 -18.59
C GLN A 707 0.44 -7.28 -19.05
N MET A 708 -0.77 -7.63 -19.53
CA MET A 708 -1.77 -6.64 -19.97
C MET A 708 -2.24 -5.74 -18.82
N GLU A 709 -2.30 -6.25 -17.59
CA GLU A 709 -2.61 -5.43 -16.42
C GLU A 709 -1.49 -4.41 -16.16
N ALA A 710 -0.21 -4.81 -16.22
CA ALA A 710 0.93 -3.92 -16.07
C ALA A 710 0.95 -2.84 -17.19
N GLU A 711 0.65 -3.20 -18.44
CA GLU A 711 0.49 -2.24 -19.54
C GLU A 711 -0.61 -1.20 -19.27
N ARG A 712 -1.74 -1.62 -18.70
CA ARG A 712 -2.81 -0.69 -18.30
C ARG A 712 -2.38 0.21 -17.15
N GLN A 713 -1.68 -0.33 -16.16
CA GLN A 713 -1.13 0.47 -15.06
C GLN A 713 -0.13 1.51 -15.57
N ALA A 714 0.63 1.21 -16.63
CA ALA A 714 1.53 2.16 -17.28
C ALA A 714 0.79 3.36 -17.92
N ILE A 715 -0.41 3.13 -18.44
CA ILE A 715 -1.28 4.19 -18.96
C ILE A 715 -1.89 5.00 -17.80
N ASN A 716 -2.38 4.30 -16.77
CA ASN A 716 -3.15 4.90 -15.68
C ASN A 716 -2.29 5.74 -14.72
N SER A 717 -1.10 5.21 -14.34
CA SER A 717 -0.30 5.76 -13.25
C SER A 717 0.18 7.19 -13.47
N PRO A 718 0.62 7.60 -14.69
CA PRO A 718 1.01 9.00 -14.93
C PRO A 718 -0.15 9.99 -14.76
N VAL A 719 -1.37 9.61 -15.14
CA VAL A 719 -2.56 10.47 -15.01
C VAL A 719 -2.98 10.58 -13.56
N GLN A 720 -3.26 9.45 -12.92
CA GLN A 720 -3.73 9.40 -11.53
C GLN A 720 -2.69 9.96 -10.55
N GLY A 721 -1.41 9.64 -10.77
CA GLY A 721 -0.33 10.16 -9.93
C GLY A 721 -0.21 11.67 -10.03
N THR A 722 -0.33 12.23 -11.24
CA THR A 722 -0.30 13.69 -11.43
C THR A 722 -1.51 14.35 -10.79
N ALA A 723 -2.72 13.80 -10.93
CA ALA A 723 -3.92 14.33 -10.30
C ALA A 723 -3.78 14.38 -8.77
N SER A 724 -3.31 13.28 -8.18
CA SER A 724 -3.07 13.21 -6.73
C SER A 724 -2.00 14.18 -6.24
N ASP A 725 -0.91 14.31 -6.99
CA ASP A 725 0.19 15.23 -6.66
C ASP A 725 -0.28 16.69 -6.77
N ILE A 726 -1.10 17.04 -7.77
CA ILE A 726 -1.74 18.37 -7.91
C ILE A 726 -2.66 18.63 -6.72
N MET A 727 -3.49 17.67 -6.34
CA MET A 727 -4.40 17.78 -5.21
C MET A 727 -3.65 18.04 -3.90
N LEU A 728 -2.63 17.25 -3.62
CA LEU A 728 -1.80 17.44 -2.42
C LEU A 728 -1.07 18.79 -2.46
N PHE A 729 -0.65 19.23 -3.64
CA PHE A 729 0.00 20.53 -3.81
C PHE A 729 -0.98 21.69 -3.61
N ALA A 730 -2.22 21.55 -4.05
CA ALA A 730 -3.29 22.51 -3.77
C ALA A 730 -3.52 22.65 -2.25
N MET A 731 -3.62 21.55 -1.52
CA MET A 731 -3.72 21.57 -0.06
C MET A 731 -2.54 22.30 0.60
N ILE A 732 -1.31 22.10 0.09
CA ILE A 732 -0.10 22.79 0.60
C ILE A 732 -0.16 24.30 0.34
N GLN A 733 -0.68 24.74 -0.81
CA GLN A 733 -0.83 26.17 -1.08
C GLN A 733 -1.96 26.77 -0.25
N LEU A 734 -3.13 26.13 -0.19
CA LEU A 734 -4.26 26.55 0.62
C LEU A 734 -3.90 26.71 2.10
N GLN A 735 -3.12 25.78 2.66
CA GLN A 735 -2.67 25.88 4.07
C GLN A 735 -1.89 27.17 4.39
N LYS A 736 -1.31 27.83 3.41
CA LYS A 736 -0.57 29.08 3.59
C LYS A 736 -1.48 30.30 3.62
N GLU A 737 -2.63 30.19 2.96
CA GLU A 737 -3.60 31.28 2.77
C GLU A 737 -4.73 31.26 3.81
N LEU A 738 -4.96 30.11 4.49
CA LEU A 738 -6.02 29.97 5.46
C LEU A 738 -5.59 30.47 6.85
N ASP A 739 -6.38 31.35 7.46
CA ASP A 739 -6.31 31.62 8.92
C ASP A 739 -7.11 30.51 9.65
N PRO A 740 -6.46 29.68 10.47
CA PRO A 740 -7.14 28.54 11.13
C PRO A 740 -8.23 28.97 12.12
N ARG A 741 -8.33 30.27 12.47
CA ARG A 741 -9.40 30.83 13.29
C ARG A 741 -10.67 31.14 12.49
N GLU A 742 -10.57 31.22 11.16
CA GLU A 742 -11.66 31.60 10.24
C GLU A 742 -11.99 30.49 9.24
N ALA A 743 -10.97 29.73 8.80
CA ALA A 743 -11.14 28.68 7.82
C ALA A 743 -10.10 27.56 8.02
N ALA A 744 -10.52 26.29 7.92
CA ALA A 744 -9.63 25.15 8.07
C ALA A 744 -10.05 23.98 7.17
N MET A 745 -9.09 23.29 6.59
CA MET A 745 -9.32 22.01 5.91
C MET A 745 -9.68 20.94 6.96
N VAL A 746 -10.76 20.20 6.74
CA VAL A 746 -11.24 19.16 7.64
C VAL A 746 -11.20 17.76 7.03
N MET A 747 -11.17 17.66 5.70
CA MET A 747 -11.09 16.38 4.99
C MET A 747 -10.55 16.55 3.57
N THR A 748 -10.15 15.43 2.98
CA THR A 748 -9.92 15.32 1.53
C THR A 748 -10.47 13.98 1.02
N LEU A 749 -11.10 14.01 -0.14
CA LEU A 749 -11.68 12.81 -0.77
C LEU A 749 -11.44 12.87 -2.28
N HIS A 750 -10.63 11.94 -2.79
CA HIS A 750 -10.24 11.88 -4.21
C HIS A 750 -9.64 13.18 -4.73
N ASP A 751 -10.41 13.97 -5.47
CA ASP A 751 -10.08 15.25 -6.09
C ASP A 751 -10.77 16.46 -5.40
N GLY A 752 -11.38 16.22 -4.21
CA GLY A 752 -12.05 17.23 -3.41
C GLY A 752 -11.43 17.49 -2.04
N ILE A 753 -11.63 18.71 -1.54
CA ILE A 753 -11.25 19.16 -0.19
C ILE A 753 -12.49 19.73 0.50
N GLY A 754 -12.75 19.29 1.74
CA GLY A 754 -13.75 19.88 2.61
C GLY A 754 -13.13 20.84 3.60
N PHE A 755 -13.79 21.97 3.79
CA PHE A 755 -13.38 23.01 4.72
C PHE A 755 -14.51 23.32 5.71
N GLU A 756 -14.15 23.82 6.86
CA GLU A 756 -15.01 24.60 7.72
C GLU A 756 -14.61 26.07 7.62
N VAL A 757 -15.56 26.95 7.31
CA VAL A 757 -15.35 28.40 7.15
C VAL A 757 -16.40 29.10 8.01
N ARG A 758 -16.00 30.15 8.76
CA ARG A 758 -16.97 30.96 9.51
C ARG A 758 -18.00 31.58 8.55
N ASP A 759 -19.25 31.62 8.95
CA ASP A 759 -20.35 32.09 8.09
C ASP A 759 -20.12 33.50 7.55
N ASP A 760 -19.59 34.41 8.38
CA ASP A 760 -19.27 35.79 7.99
C ASP A 760 -18.02 35.94 7.10
N ARG A 761 -17.37 34.81 6.76
CA ARG A 761 -16.13 34.77 5.98
C ARG A 761 -16.26 33.92 4.69
N VAL A 762 -17.38 33.30 4.44
CA VAL A 762 -17.60 32.43 3.27
C VAL A 762 -17.37 33.19 1.96
N ASP A 763 -17.93 34.39 1.81
CA ASP A 763 -17.78 35.25 0.63
C ASP A 763 -16.32 35.62 0.31
N TYR A 764 -15.45 35.58 1.32
CA TYR A 764 -14.01 35.81 1.15
C TYR A 764 -13.23 34.54 0.79
N TYR A 765 -13.50 33.44 1.52
CA TYR A 765 -12.71 32.22 1.35
C TYR A 765 -13.13 31.37 0.16
N GLU A 766 -14.38 31.35 -0.24
CA GLU A 766 -14.84 30.57 -1.40
C GLU A 766 -14.14 30.97 -2.71
N PRO A 767 -14.08 32.27 -3.11
CA PRO A 767 -13.29 32.69 -4.27
C PRO A 767 -11.77 32.45 -4.09
N LEU A 768 -11.24 32.64 -2.88
CA LEU A 768 -9.82 32.41 -2.60
C LEU A 768 -9.44 30.93 -2.78
N ILE A 769 -10.26 30.01 -2.26
CA ILE A 769 -10.06 28.56 -2.40
C ILE A 769 -10.06 28.18 -3.89
N LYS A 770 -11.01 28.69 -4.65
CA LYS A 770 -11.12 28.47 -6.09
C LYS A 770 -9.88 28.97 -6.82
N ASP A 771 -9.49 30.22 -6.58
CA ASP A 771 -8.32 30.84 -7.23
C ASP A 771 -7.03 30.04 -6.94
N VAL A 772 -6.77 29.67 -5.69
CA VAL A 772 -5.60 28.89 -5.31
C VAL A 772 -5.58 27.53 -5.98
N MET A 773 -6.72 26.83 -6.07
CA MET A 773 -6.81 25.52 -6.72
C MET A 773 -6.59 25.62 -8.24
N GLU A 774 -7.13 26.64 -8.89
CA GLU A 774 -7.02 26.82 -10.35
C GLU A 774 -5.65 27.34 -10.78
N ASN A 775 -4.96 28.17 -9.96
CA ASN A 775 -3.74 28.90 -10.28
C ASN A 775 -2.49 28.40 -9.53
N LEU A 776 -2.33 27.07 -9.42
CA LEU A 776 -1.18 26.47 -8.76
C LEU A 776 0.15 26.81 -9.45
N PRO A 777 1.23 27.17 -8.73
CA PRO A 777 2.55 27.49 -9.28
C PRO A 777 3.33 26.23 -9.74
N LEU A 778 2.69 25.36 -10.55
CA LEU A 778 3.24 24.09 -11.02
C LEU A 778 4.49 24.26 -11.88
N LYS A 779 4.45 25.25 -12.79
CA LYS A 779 5.60 25.55 -13.68
C LYS A 779 6.83 25.98 -12.89
N LYS A 780 6.64 26.89 -11.94
CA LYS A 780 7.73 27.40 -11.07
C LYS A 780 8.29 26.30 -10.16
N THR A 781 7.43 25.44 -9.60
CA THR A 781 7.83 24.48 -8.58
C THR A 781 8.34 23.17 -9.17
N PHE A 782 7.69 22.67 -10.20
CA PHE A 782 7.96 21.33 -10.77
C PHE A 782 8.37 21.37 -12.24
N GLY A 783 8.29 22.51 -12.92
CA GLY A 783 8.52 22.62 -14.35
C GLY A 783 7.35 22.12 -15.21
N LEU A 784 6.18 21.90 -14.61
CA LEU A 784 4.97 21.44 -15.32
C LEU A 784 4.15 22.66 -15.78
N ASP A 785 4.08 22.85 -17.10
CA ASP A 785 3.27 23.84 -17.78
C ASP A 785 2.05 23.15 -18.40
N LEU A 786 0.92 23.16 -17.67
CA LEU A 786 -0.30 22.49 -18.16
C LEU A 786 -0.88 23.22 -19.38
N SER A 787 -1.16 22.46 -20.42
CA SER A 787 -1.73 22.99 -21.68
C SER A 787 -3.27 23.10 -21.66
N VAL A 788 -3.89 22.84 -20.53
CA VAL A 788 -5.32 22.96 -20.25
C VAL A 788 -5.51 23.57 -18.87
N PRO A 789 -6.56 24.39 -18.64
CA PRO A 789 -6.79 24.98 -17.34
C PRO A 789 -7.21 23.93 -16.31
N LEU A 790 -6.83 24.12 -15.05
CA LEU A 790 -7.48 23.47 -13.93
C LEU A 790 -8.75 24.25 -13.58
N ILE A 791 -9.84 23.57 -13.29
CA ILE A 791 -11.10 24.19 -12.87
C ILE A 791 -11.55 23.54 -11.58
N ALA A 792 -11.91 24.34 -10.59
CA ALA A 792 -12.46 23.92 -9.34
C ALA A 792 -13.91 24.37 -9.19
N ASP A 793 -14.77 23.45 -8.84
CA ASP A 793 -16.16 23.71 -8.46
C ASP A 793 -16.19 23.87 -6.93
N VAL A 794 -16.68 24.98 -6.42
CA VAL A 794 -16.76 25.29 -5.00
C VAL A 794 -18.21 25.55 -4.64
N GLU A 795 -18.69 24.91 -3.58
CA GLU A 795 -20.03 25.02 -3.06
C GLU A 795 -20.01 25.05 -1.54
N HIS A 796 -20.98 25.70 -0.90
CA HIS A 796 -21.07 25.73 0.56
C HIS A 796 -22.46 25.43 1.07
N GLY A 797 -22.56 25.06 2.34
CA GLY A 797 -23.81 24.80 3.05
C GLY A 797 -23.53 24.36 4.46
N GLN A 798 -24.58 24.08 5.24
CA GLN A 798 -24.44 23.57 6.62
C GLN A 798 -23.88 22.14 6.64
N TYR A 799 -24.16 21.35 5.60
CA TYR A 799 -23.84 19.93 5.49
C TYR A 799 -23.08 19.65 4.20
N TRP A 800 -22.35 18.53 4.21
CA TRP A 800 -21.73 18.02 3.00
C TRP A 800 -22.80 17.39 2.08
N HIS A 801 -23.33 18.06 1.18
CA HIS A 801 -24.51 18.02 0.32
C HIS A 801 -25.65 18.91 0.86
N GLY A 802 -26.13 19.78 0.00
CA GLY A 802 -27.04 20.88 0.34
C GLY A 802 -28.34 20.45 1.04
N ILE A 803 -28.96 21.42 1.67
CA ILE A 803 -30.17 21.28 2.50
C ILE A 803 -31.38 20.77 1.71
N ASP A 804 -31.43 21.05 0.39
CA ASP A 804 -32.59 20.76 -0.45
C ASP A 804 -32.73 19.27 -0.84
N ASP A 805 -31.68 18.48 -0.71
CA ASP A 805 -31.72 17.04 -0.98
C ASP A 805 -32.34 16.21 0.16
N ALA A 806 -32.69 16.85 1.29
CA ALA A 806 -33.27 16.17 2.44
C ALA A 806 -34.69 15.64 2.19
N ALA A 807 -35.42 16.17 1.19
CA ALA A 807 -36.79 15.77 0.87
C ALA A 807 -36.91 14.50 0.02
N GLY A 808 -35.80 13.98 -0.53
CA GLY A 808 -35.79 12.86 -1.46
C GLY A 808 -34.73 11.78 -1.16
N LEU A 809 -34.39 11.56 0.11
CA LEU A 809 -33.39 10.56 0.52
C LEU A 809 -33.85 9.11 0.29
N GLY A 810 -34.18 8.78 -0.97
CA GLY A 810 -34.19 7.38 -1.41
C GLY A 810 -32.77 6.84 -1.39
N ILE A 811 -32.56 5.67 -0.75
CA ILE A 811 -31.32 4.94 -0.82
C ILE A 811 -31.09 4.60 -2.29
N THR A 812 -30.18 5.30 -2.98
CA THR A 812 -29.98 5.21 -4.43
C THR A 812 -29.10 4.05 -4.87
N GLY A 813 -28.58 3.25 -3.96
CA GLY A 813 -27.85 2.05 -4.30
C GLY A 813 -28.77 0.88 -4.62
N TYR A 814 -28.96 0.53 -5.89
CA TYR A 814 -29.82 -0.56 -6.36
C TYR A 814 -31.34 -0.32 -6.09
N SER A 815 -31.89 0.88 -6.40
CA SER A 815 -33.34 1.14 -6.42
C SER A 815 -34.01 0.47 -7.62
#